data_bcc8f84806fa9beb0d99e9ad3af0a89f
#
_entry.id   bcc8f84806fa9beb0d99e9ad3af0a89f
#
_cell.length_a   1.000
_cell.length_b   1.000
_cell.length_c   1.000
_cell.angle_alpha   90.00
_cell.angle_beta   90.00
_cell.angle_gamma   90.00
#
_symmetry.space_group_name_H-M   'P 1'
#
loop_
_entity.id
_entity.type
_entity.pdbx_description
1 polymer ?
#
loop_
_entity_poly.entity_id
_entity_poly.type
_entity_poly.pdbx_seq_one_letter_code
_entity_poly.pdbx_strand_id
1 'polypeptide(L)'
;MNIQHRLVFFVLLFPLLGTSGLMAQPQGFSDQLVSDGWNQATGLTFDENGRMYVWEKRGLVWIVEDGQRLPDPLIDIREEITNYSDHGLLGFALHPNFLNNGYFFLLYPVDRHHLLYFGTPDYDPTVSIREQAIIGRVTRYTADVSNGLNTTVEESRKILVGETMDTGLPLLHKSHGVGSLVFGNDGSLMISMGDGASYAGTDDGGDATGAFATQGLADGIIRPEENVGAFRAQMINSHNGKLLRIDPLTGDGLPSNPFYDPANPRAPQSRVWAMGFRNPYRFAWIPGTGSHNPDDGDPGTFVVGDVGWAYWEEVNLVDQAGMNFGWPIYEGMKGRWQYSARITPNQDAPNPMYNVGGCDREFFSFQELLAQATLNTIDRPNPCSPTQQIAPSLTFKHSRPILTWSNFEWNDEEQDTYVPAYDNDGHAIFYSLEDGQSPVEGSFFNGNCTISGVWYTGTSYPDEYQNSFYIADYTGWIKQLKFDDSGQLVSVDSFSHASQNLVVMTENPIDECIYYISFAGNSQVRRICFGGNPPPTAIIDADKVYGPSPLSVNFSAEQSFDPDGQPLTYFWDFGDGTTSTDKEPSHNFEASSSAPTPFTVQLTVADSAGEVHTATKIISLNNTPPNVFIDSMEDSSLYTT
;
A
#
# COMPACT_ATOMS: atom_id res chain seq x y z
N MET A 1 -26.71 -56.77 -38.66
CA MET A 1 -27.17 -56.34 -39.92
C MET A 1 -27.76 -54.99 -39.82
N ASN A 2 -27.26 -54.04 -40.49
CA ASN A 2 -27.46 -52.60 -40.50
C ASN A 2 -26.81 -51.80 -39.32
N ILE A 3 -25.56 -51.44 -39.53
CA ILE A 3 -24.81 -50.50 -38.78
C ILE A 3 -25.07 -49.10 -39.41
N GLN A 4 -25.82 -48.24 -38.71
CA GLN A 4 -25.93 -46.83 -39.08
C GLN A 4 -24.75 -46.05 -38.46
N HIS A 5 -23.92 -45.45 -39.31
CA HIS A 5 -22.91 -44.49 -38.96
C HIS A 5 -23.60 -43.15 -38.57
N ARG A 6 -23.48 -42.76 -37.31
CA ARG A 6 -23.76 -41.38 -36.86
C ARG A 6 -22.45 -40.59 -36.95
N LEU A 7 -22.44 -39.65 -37.88
CA LEU A 7 -21.43 -38.56 -37.89
C LEU A 7 -21.68 -37.66 -36.65
N VAL A 8 -20.69 -37.61 -35.78
CA VAL A 8 -20.63 -36.65 -34.67
C VAL A 8 -19.81 -35.47 -35.16
N PHE A 9 -20.48 -34.34 -35.37
CA PHE A 9 -19.82 -33.05 -35.57
C PHE A 9 -19.21 -32.60 -34.25
N PHE A 10 -17.88 -32.60 -34.14
CA PHE A 10 -17.17 -31.87 -33.09
C PHE A 10 -17.16 -30.40 -33.45
N VAL A 11 -17.98 -29.63 -32.78
CA VAL A 11 -17.84 -28.14 -32.71
C VAL A 11 -16.68 -27.87 -31.76
N LEU A 12 -15.52 -27.52 -32.29
CA LEU A 12 -14.42 -26.95 -31.54
C LEU A 12 -14.86 -25.57 -31.04
N LEU A 13 -15.35 -25.48 -29.80
CA LEU A 13 -15.39 -24.24 -29.06
C LEU A 13 -13.93 -23.88 -28.72
N PHE A 14 -13.39 -22.90 -29.44
CA PHE A 14 -12.22 -22.15 -28.96
C PHE A 14 -12.67 -21.39 -27.72
N PRO A 15 -11.99 -21.54 -26.56
CA PRO A 15 -12.17 -20.59 -25.50
C PRO A 15 -11.63 -19.25 -26.02
N LEU A 16 -12.48 -18.25 -26.09
CA LEU A 16 -12.03 -16.87 -26.09
C LEU A 16 -11.23 -16.69 -24.80
N LEU A 17 -9.92 -16.77 -24.90
CA LEU A 17 -9.02 -16.18 -23.93
C LEU A 17 -9.37 -14.68 -23.95
N GLY A 18 -10.08 -14.25 -22.92
CA GLY A 18 -10.23 -12.84 -22.64
C GLY A 18 -8.83 -12.24 -22.54
N THR A 19 -8.44 -11.49 -23.55
CA THR A 19 -7.35 -10.53 -23.41
C THR A 19 -7.82 -9.59 -22.29
N SER A 20 -7.21 -9.69 -21.12
CA SER A 20 -7.21 -8.60 -20.16
C SER A 20 -6.59 -7.43 -20.90
N GLY A 21 -7.43 -6.60 -21.51
CA GLY A 21 -7.00 -5.35 -22.12
C GLY A 21 -6.35 -4.55 -20.98
N LEU A 22 -5.10 -4.19 -21.15
CA LEU A 22 -4.50 -3.10 -20.41
C LEU A 22 -5.49 -1.95 -20.54
N MET A 23 -6.09 -1.53 -19.42
CA MET A 23 -7.02 -0.40 -19.42
C MET A 23 -6.19 0.82 -19.81
N ALA A 24 -6.41 1.33 -21.02
CA ALA A 24 -5.80 2.57 -21.47
C ALA A 24 -6.24 3.67 -20.50
N GLN A 25 -5.34 4.58 -20.21
CA GLN A 25 -5.65 5.80 -19.46
C GLN A 25 -6.80 6.57 -20.13
N PRO A 26 -7.56 7.39 -19.39
CA PRO A 26 -8.53 8.28 -20.01
C PRO A 26 -7.87 9.17 -21.07
N GLN A 27 -8.62 9.51 -22.09
CA GLN A 27 -8.12 10.33 -23.21
C GLN A 27 -7.52 11.65 -22.70
N GLY A 28 -6.35 12.00 -23.17
CA GLY A 28 -5.61 13.21 -22.81
C GLY A 28 -4.72 13.08 -21.58
N PHE A 29 -4.72 11.93 -20.91
CA PHE A 29 -3.75 11.63 -19.83
C PHE A 29 -2.55 10.88 -20.39
N SER A 30 -1.39 11.15 -19.80
CA SER A 30 -0.14 10.43 -20.09
C SER A 30 0.55 9.97 -18.83
N ASP A 31 1.08 8.73 -18.84
CA ASP A 31 1.94 8.17 -17.80
C ASP A 31 3.40 8.27 -18.24
N GLN A 32 4.18 9.09 -17.54
CA GLN A 32 5.54 9.45 -17.92
C GLN A 32 6.56 8.96 -16.88
N LEU A 33 7.67 8.41 -17.34
CA LEU A 33 8.84 8.13 -16.50
C LEU A 33 9.51 9.44 -16.10
N VAL A 34 9.69 9.65 -14.79
CA VAL A 34 10.41 10.81 -14.24
C VAL A 34 11.85 10.46 -13.92
N SER A 35 12.05 9.33 -13.20
CA SER A 35 13.40 8.83 -12.89
C SER A 35 13.35 7.34 -12.54
N ASP A 36 14.48 6.66 -12.70
CA ASP A 36 14.64 5.23 -12.41
C ASP A 36 15.95 4.92 -11.65
N GLY A 37 16.24 3.64 -11.49
CA GLY A 37 17.47 3.20 -10.82
C GLY A 37 17.44 3.33 -9.29
N TRP A 38 16.26 3.43 -8.69
CA TRP A 38 16.09 3.48 -7.24
C TRP A 38 16.23 2.10 -6.59
N ASN A 39 16.94 2.04 -5.47
CA ASN A 39 17.11 0.80 -4.74
C ASN A 39 15.94 0.62 -3.74
N GLN A 40 14.85 -0.01 -4.21
CA GLN A 40 13.64 -0.22 -3.40
C GLN A 40 13.08 1.10 -2.80
N ALA A 41 12.80 2.08 -3.66
CA ALA A 41 12.11 3.29 -3.21
C ALA A 41 10.73 2.93 -2.66
N THR A 42 10.43 3.36 -1.45
CA THR A 42 9.18 3.08 -0.74
C THR A 42 8.26 4.28 -0.62
N GLY A 43 8.74 5.46 -1.01
CA GLY A 43 7.89 6.63 -1.04
C GLY A 43 8.54 7.86 -1.65
N LEU A 44 7.68 8.82 -1.98
CA LEU A 44 8.06 10.14 -2.47
C LEU A 44 7.10 11.21 -1.94
N THR A 45 7.57 12.44 -1.83
CA THR A 45 6.78 13.63 -1.50
C THR A 45 7.43 14.87 -2.09
N PHE A 46 6.73 15.99 -2.02
CA PHE A 46 7.21 17.29 -2.48
C PHE A 46 7.17 18.30 -1.35
N ASP A 47 8.06 19.31 -1.39
CA ASP A 47 7.83 20.54 -0.64
C ASP A 47 6.94 21.50 -1.45
N GLU A 48 6.57 22.63 -0.83
CA GLU A 48 5.69 23.64 -1.44
C GLU A 48 6.27 24.28 -2.74
N ASN A 49 7.58 24.16 -2.96
CA ASN A 49 8.25 24.63 -4.18
C ASN A 49 8.32 23.53 -5.27
N GLY A 50 7.76 22.35 -5.02
CA GLY A 50 7.78 21.23 -5.96
C GLY A 50 9.09 20.44 -6.00
N ARG A 51 9.97 20.67 -5.03
CA ARG A 51 11.21 19.89 -4.88
C ARG A 51 10.86 18.50 -4.38
N MET A 52 11.33 17.47 -5.08
CA MET A 52 10.96 16.08 -4.79
C MET A 52 11.92 15.43 -3.79
N TYR A 53 11.35 14.68 -2.85
CA TYR A 53 12.07 13.85 -1.88
C TYR A 53 11.67 12.40 -2.11
N VAL A 54 12.67 11.51 -2.32
CA VAL A 54 12.45 10.08 -2.53
C VAL A 54 13.19 9.30 -1.46
N TRP A 55 12.52 8.38 -0.78
CA TRP A 55 13.19 7.56 0.22
C TRP A 55 13.23 6.08 -0.15
N GLU A 56 14.38 5.47 0.14
CA GLU A 56 14.64 4.07 -0.10
C GLU A 56 14.42 3.25 1.18
N LYS A 57 13.87 2.07 1.03
CA LYS A 57 13.57 1.12 2.10
C LYS A 57 14.72 0.92 3.08
N ARG A 58 15.96 0.98 2.59
CA ARG A 58 17.19 0.78 3.37
C ARG A 58 17.59 1.97 4.25
N GLY A 59 16.87 3.11 4.23
CA GLY A 59 17.11 4.23 5.14
C GLY A 59 17.85 5.42 4.55
N LEU A 60 17.75 5.65 3.25
CA LEU A 60 18.25 6.84 2.57
C LEU A 60 17.09 7.72 2.13
N VAL A 61 17.19 9.02 2.33
CA VAL A 61 16.29 10.01 1.74
C VAL A 61 17.07 10.86 0.76
N TRP A 62 16.63 10.93 -0.46
CA TRP A 62 17.26 11.64 -1.55
C TRP A 62 16.45 12.85 -1.96
N ILE A 63 17.14 13.88 -2.44
CA ILE A 63 16.54 15.05 -3.06
C ILE A 63 16.71 14.92 -4.57
N VAL A 64 15.65 15.28 -5.30
CA VAL A 64 15.64 15.31 -6.77
C VAL A 64 15.28 16.71 -7.23
N GLU A 65 16.13 17.31 -8.04
CA GLU A 65 15.93 18.61 -8.68
C GLU A 65 16.05 18.44 -10.20
N ASP A 66 15.16 19.04 -10.96
CA ASP A 66 15.13 18.97 -12.43
C ASP A 66 15.23 17.52 -12.96
N GLY A 67 14.55 16.58 -12.27
CA GLY A 67 14.59 15.15 -12.60
C GLY A 67 15.90 14.44 -12.28
N GLN A 68 16.88 15.13 -11.67
CA GLN A 68 18.18 14.57 -11.31
C GLN A 68 18.33 14.41 -9.79
N ARG A 69 18.74 13.23 -9.36
CA ARG A 69 19.08 12.97 -7.96
C ARG A 69 20.35 13.72 -7.57
N LEU A 70 20.33 14.44 -6.47
CA LEU A 70 21.54 15.09 -5.92
C LEU A 70 22.59 14.03 -5.54
N PRO A 71 23.88 14.39 -5.56
CA PRO A 71 24.98 13.45 -5.32
C PRO A 71 24.97 12.87 -3.90
N ASP A 72 24.54 13.64 -2.92
CA ASP A 72 24.48 13.24 -1.53
C ASP A 72 23.02 13.16 -1.05
N PRO A 73 22.66 12.18 -0.20
CA PRO A 73 21.31 12.10 0.38
C PRO A 73 21.08 13.22 1.40
N LEU A 74 19.81 13.63 1.57
CA LEU A 74 19.40 14.49 2.68
C LEU A 74 19.79 13.87 4.02
N ILE A 75 19.59 12.55 4.17
CA ILE A 75 19.96 11.79 5.36
C ILE A 75 20.24 10.33 5.02
N ASP A 76 21.16 9.71 5.78
CA ASP A 76 21.50 8.29 5.76
C ASP A 76 21.39 7.70 7.16
N ILE A 77 20.42 6.80 7.38
CA ILE A 77 20.21 6.09 8.65
C ILE A 77 20.36 4.57 8.51
N ARG A 78 21.11 4.10 7.50
CA ARG A 78 21.24 2.67 7.17
C ARG A 78 21.80 1.82 8.32
N GLU A 79 22.60 2.39 9.21
CA GLU A 79 23.14 1.65 10.34
C GLU A 79 22.13 1.41 11.49
N GLU A 80 21.03 2.20 11.50
CA GLU A 80 20.01 2.10 12.54
C GLU A 80 18.82 1.24 12.14
N ILE A 81 18.57 1.11 10.81
CA ILE A 81 17.34 0.55 10.29
C ILE A 81 17.47 -0.92 9.90
N THR A 82 16.45 -1.73 10.17
CA THR A 82 16.28 -3.02 9.52
C THR A 82 15.40 -2.90 8.28
N ASN A 83 15.82 -3.52 7.16
CA ASN A 83 15.10 -3.50 5.89
C ASN A 83 14.70 -4.91 5.41
N TYR A 84 14.44 -5.81 6.35
CA TYR A 84 14.08 -7.20 6.07
C TYR A 84 12.57 -7.37 5.92
N SER A 85 12.10 -8.19 4.96
CA SER A 85 10.69 -8.44 4.66
C SER A 85 9.93 -7.12 4.43
N ASP A 86 8.84 -6.83 5.17
CA ASP A 86 8.07 -5.59 5.05
C ASP A 86 8.68 -4.42 5.83
N HIS A 87 9.74 -4.67 6.59
CA HIS A 87 10.44 -3.66 7.36
C HIS A 87 11.33 -2.78 6.49
N GLY A 88 11.44 -1.50 6.84
CA GLY A 88 12.27 -0.50 6.17
C GLY A 88 11.85 0.92 6.52
N LEU A 89 12.51 1.93 5.94
CA LEU A 89 12.04 3.29 6.01
C LEU A 89 10.76 3.41 5.19
N LEU A 90 9.61 3.49 5.87
CA LEU A 90 8.30 3.54 5.23
C LEU A 90 7.61 4.89 5.38
N GLY A 91 7.79 5.57 6.52
CA GLY A 91 7.21 6.88 6.75
C GLY A 91 8.25 8.01 6.64
N PHE A 92 7.92 9.02 5.86
CA PHE A 92 8.63 10.29 5.77
C PHE A 92 7.62 11.42 5.65
N ALA A 93 7.81 12.51 6.39
CA ALA A 93 6.98 13.70 6.27
C ALA A 93 7.80 14.96 6.44
N LEU A 94 7.53 15.98 5.65
CA LEU A 94 8.00 17.35 5.84
C LEU A 94 7.03 18.08 6.77
N HIS A 95 7.56 18.90 7.67
CA HIS A 95 6.72 19.78 8.49
C HIS A 95 5.96 20.77 7.59
N PRO A 96 4.70 21.16 7.88
CA PRO A 96 3.97 22.15 7.08
C PRO A 96 4.72 23.47 6.86
N ASN A 97 5.64 23.83 7.75
CA ASN A 97 6.50 25.02 7.62
C ASN A 97 7.97 24.63 7.34
N PHE A 98 8.19 23.55 6.58
CA PHE A 98 9.53 22.97 6.33
C PHE A 98 10.52 23.96 5.73
N LEU A 99 10.10 24.74 4.75
CA LEU A 99 10.96 25.72 4.07
C LEU A 99 11.60 26.73 5.03
N ASN A 100 10.99 26.98 6.20
CA ASN A 100 11.48 27.94 7.20
C ASN A 100 12.20 27.26 8.38
N ASN A 101 11.69 26.08 8.84
CA ASN A 101 12.22 25.42 10.04
C ASN A 101 13.10 24.20 9.75
N GLY A 102 13.06 23.69 8.53
CA GLY A 102 13.82 22.52 8.09
C GLY A 102 13.38 21.19 8.74
N TYR A 103 12.28 21.14 9.49
CA TYR A 103 11.89 19.93 10.21
C TYR A 103 11.33 18.88 9.25
N PHE A 104 11.87 17.65 9.35
CA PHE A 104 11.35 16.47 8.69
C PHE A 104 11.36 15.26 9.64
N PHE A 105 10.51 14.28 9.34
CA PHE A 105 10.20 13.17 10.24
C PHE A 105 10.37 11.85 9.51
N LEU A 106 10.90 10.86 10.23
CA LEU A 106 11.09 9.49 9.76
C LEU A 106 10.35 8.51 10.66
N LEU A 107 9.75 7.48 10.05
CA LEU A 107 9.13 6.34 10.72
C LEU A 107 9.72 5.05 10.16
N TYR A 108 10.37 4.27 11.01
CA TYR A 108 11.13 3.08 10.62
C TYR A 108 11.29 2.07 11.76
N PRO A 109 11.45 0.77 11.45
CA PRO A 109 11.84 -0.25 12.40
C PRO A 109 13.34 -0.18 12.68
N VAL A 110 13.71 -0.22 13.96
CA VAL A 110 15.12 -0.16 14.38
C VAL A 110 15.73 -1.56 14.34
N ASP A 111 16.95 -1.67 13.78
CA ASP A 111 17.68 -2.93 13.79
C ASP A 111 17.96 -3.41 15.22
N ARG A 112 17.82 -4.70 15.47
CA ARG A 112 17.98 -5.25 16.80
C ARG A 112 19.42 -5.12 17.34
N HIS A 113 20.43 -5.23 16.48
CA HIS A 113 21.81 -5.02 16.91
C HIS A 113 22.02 -3.58 17.38
N HIS A 114 21.46 -2.63 16.64
CA HIS A 114 21.47 -1.21 17.03
C HIS A 114 20.74 -1.00 18.38
N LEU A 115 19.55 -1.60 18.58
CA LEU A 115 18.80 -1.49 19.83
C LEU A 115 19.59 -1.98 21.06
N LEU A 116 20.35 -3.06 20.90
CA LEU A 116 21.04 -3.73 22.01
C LEU A 116 22.41 -3.12 22.32
N TYR A 117 23.14 -2.66 21.30
CA TYR A 117 24.57 -2.40 21.44
C TYR A 117 24.98 -0.96 21.08
N PHE A 118 24.10 -0.14 20.47
CA PHE A 118 24.48 1.22 20.11
C PHE A 118 25.00 2.02 21.33
N GLY A 119 26.15 2.67 21.14
CA GLY A 119 26.82 3.42 22.21
C GLY A 119 27.63 2.54 23.18
N THR A 120 27.74 1.22 22.94
CA THR A 120 28.58 0.31 23.71
C THR A 120 29.82 -0.13 22.91
N PRO A 121 30.87 -0.69 23.55
CA PRO A 121 32.03 -1.23 22.85
C PRO A 121 31.73 -2.43 21.92
N ASP A 122 30.60 -3.09 22.11
CA ASP A 122 30.19 -4.28 21.35
C ASP A 122 29.39 -3.91 20.09
N TYR A 123 29.14 -2.62 19.84
CA TYR A 123 28.42 -2.15 18.65
C TYR A 123 29.28 -2.26 17.39
N ASP A 124 28.75 -2.94 16.38
CA ASP A 124 29.32 -3.02 15.03
C ASP A 124 28.24 -2.59 14.01
N PRO A 125 28.38 -1.42 13.34
CA PRO A 125 27.38 -0.92 12.39
C PRO A 125 27.20 -1.79 11.13
N THR A 126 28.07 -2.79 10.93
CA THR A 126 27.96 -3.74 9.80
C THR A 126 27.12 -4.98 10.13
N VAL A 127 26.77 -5.17 11.41
CA VAL A 127 25.97 -6.29 11.89
C VAL A 127 24.49 -5.93 11.92
N SER A 128 23.63 -6.78 11.34
CA SER A 128 22.18 -6.68 11.42
C SER A 128 21.59 -7.98 11.97
N ILE A 129 20.70 -7.86 12.94
CA ILE A 129 19.99 -9.00 13.55
C ILE A 129 18.53 -8.97 13.08
N ARG A 130 18.15 -9.98 12.32
CA ARG A 130 16.83 -10.13 11.69
C ARG A 130 15.97 -11.18 12.37
N GLU A 131 14.66 -11.22 12.05
CA GLU A 131 13.71 -12.22 12.53
C GLU A 131 13.67 -12.32 14.07
N GLN A 132 13.52 -11.19 14.73
CA GLN A 132 13.41 -11.05 16.17
C GLN A 132 12.48 -9.90 16.54
N ALA A 133 12.05 -9.84 17.82
CA ALA A 133 11.28 -8.73 18.34
C ALA A 133 12.10 -7.44 18.28
N ILE A 134 11.52 -6.39 17.72
CA ILE A 134 12.11 -5.06 17.59
C ILE A 134 11.04 -4.00 17.83
N ILE A 135 11.41 -2.72 17.67
CA ILE A 135 10.49 -1.59 17.75
C ILE A 135 10.53 -0.75 16.48
N GLY A 136 9.41 -0.14 16.14
CA GLY A 136 9.34 1.01 15.29
C GLY A 136 9.67 2.30 16.06
N ARG A 137 10.23 3.27 15.35
CA ARG A 137 10.69 4.55 15.91
C ARG A 137 10.21 5.71 15.06
N VAL A 138 9.83 6.82 15.71
CA VAL A 138 9.61 8.12 15.05
C VAL A 138 10.70 9.06 15.47
N THR A 139 11.39 9.66 14.50
CA THR A 139 12.45 10.65 14.72
C THR A 139 12.18 11.91 13.93
N ARG A 140 12.52 13.06 14.51
CA ARG A 140 12.60 14.36 13.84
C ARG A 140 14.04 14.73 13.61
N TYR A 141 14.32 15.31 12.46
CA TYR A 141 15.59 15.92 12.09
C TYR A 141 15.35 17.35 11.58
N THR A 142 16.46 18.07 11.40
CA THR A 142 16.43 19.42 10.82
C THR A 142 17.30 19.47 9.58
N ALA A 143 16.74 19.80 8.44
CA ALA A 143 17.50 20.14 7.23
C ALA A 143 18.11 21.54 7.37
N ASP A 144 19.31 21.74 6.85
CA ASP A 144 20.03 23.00 6.97
C ASP A 144 19.47 24.06 6.02
N VAL A 145 18.66 24.97 6.58
CA VAL A 145 18.05 26.09 5.85
C VAL A 145 19.15 26.98 5.22
N SER A 146 20.30 27.14 5.90
CA SER A 146 21.41 27.97 5.40
C SER A 146 22.12 27.35 4.20
N ASN A 147 21.98 26.01 4.02
CA ASN A 147 22.51 25.26 2.88
C ASN A 147 21.41 24.89 1.87
N GLY A 148 20.31 25.65 1.82
CA GLY A 148 19.19 25.39 0.89
C GLY A 148 18.46 24.08 1.16
N LEU A 149 18.45 23.58 2.40
CA LEU A 149 17.79 22.33 2.81
C LEU A 149 18.38 21.07 2.15
N ASN A 150 19.65 21.10 1.72
CA ASN A 150 20.30 20.01 1.02
C ASN A 150 20.90 18.94 1.93
N THR A 151 21.15 19.29 3.19
CA THR A 151 21.82 18.43 4.17
C THR A 151 21.11 18.48 5.50
N THR A 152 21.27 17.43 6.30
CA THR A 152 20.77 17.42 7.69
C THR A 152 21.76 18.09 8.62
N VAL A 153 21.27 18.98 9.52
CA VAL A 153 22.05 19.58 10.58
C VAL A 153 22.54 18.49 11.54
N GLU A 154 23.84 18.45 11.76
CA GLU A 154 24.47 17.52 12.69
C GLU A 154 23.87 17.65 14.10
N GLU A 155 23.66 16.53 14.81
CA GLU A 155 23.05 16.45 16.15
C GLU A 155 21.62 16.98 16.28
N SER A 156 20.92 17.26 15.17
CA SER A 156 19.52 17.73 15.20
C SER A 156 18.50 16.63 15.50
N ARG A 157 18.95 15.37 15.55
CA ARG A 157 18.09 14.21 15.78
C ARG A 157 17.34 14.29 17.10
N LYS A 158 16.01 14.14 17.05
CA LYS A 158 15.15 13.99 18.20
C LYS A 158 14.25 12.78 18.06
N ILE A 159 14.32 11.84 19.00
CA ILE A 159 13.40 10.71 19.04
C ILE A 159 12.09 11.18 19.68
N LEU A 160 10.97 10.97 19.00
CA LEU A 160 9.62 11.33 19.45
C LEU A 160 8.88 10.13 20.03
N VAL A 161 9.08 8.94 19.41
CA VAL A 161 8.53 7.66 19.87
C VAL A 161 9.64 6.61 19.73
N GLY A 162 9.85 5.77 20.76
CA GLY A 162 10.84 4.68 20.74
C GLY A 162 12.23 5.10 21.20
N GLU A 163 12.33 5.93 22.24
CA GLU A 163 13.60 6.23 22.90
C GLU A 163 14.24 4.96 23.47
N THR A 164 13.39 4.10 24.03
CA THR A 164 13.74 2.81 24.64
C THR A 164 12.86 1.72 24.06
N MET A 165 13.12 0.45 24.36
CA MET A 165 12.35 -0.68 23.85
C MET A 165 10.88 -0.63 24.29
N ASP A 166 10.62 -0.23 25.52
CA ASP A 166 9.29 -0.15 26.13
C ASP A 166 8.49 1.09 25.67
N THR A 167 9.15 2.10 25.08
CA THR A 167 8.49 3.31 24.57
C THR A 167 8.27 3.28 23.05
N GLY A 168 8.72 2.21 22.38
CA GLY A 168 8.64 2.04 20.93
C GLY A 168 7.28 1.55 20.44
N LEU A 169 7.21 1.39 19.13
CA LEU A 169 6.08 0.77 18.45
C LEU A 169 6.37 -0.73 18.32
N PRO A 170 5.68 -1.63 19.05
CA PRO A 170 6.06 -3.05 19.11
C PRO A 170 5.96 -3.75 17.75
N LEU A 171 7.03 -4.44 17.34
CA LEU A 171 7.13 -5.22 16.12
C LEU A 171 7.54 -6.65 16.48
N LEU A 172 6.56 -7.53 16.60
CA LEU A 172 6.76 -8.92 17.01
C LEU A 172 6.74 -9.89 15.82
N HIS A 173 6.63 -9.38 14.62
CA HIS A 173 6.70 -10.16 13.38
C HIS A 173 7.33 -9.32 12.26
N LYS A 174 7.79 -9.97 11.21
CA LYS A 174 8.45 -9.35 10.05
C LYS A 174 7.51 -8.59 9.10
N SER A 175 6.22 -8.51 9.43
CA SER A 175 5.17 -7.81 8.67
C SER A 175 4.24 -7.02 9.58
N HIS A 176 3.30 -6.28 9.00
CA HIS A 176 2.30 -5.44 9.68
C HIS A 176 2.94 -4.47 10.68
N GLY A 177 4.00 -3.84 10.23
CA GLY A 177 4.80 -2.95 11.07
C GLY A 177 4.36 -1.50 11.00
N VAL A 178 5.37 -0.63 10.86
CA VAL A 178 5.15 0.81 10.70
C VAL A 178 4.57 1.11 9.31
N GLY A 179 3.74 2.16 9.22
CA GLY A 179 3.14 2.61 7.96
C GLY A 179 3.64 3.98 7.52
N SER A 180 2.80 5.00 7.62
CA SER A 180 3.03 6.36 7.10
C SER A 180 3.01 7.42 8.17
N LEU A 181 3.53 8.61 7.81
CA LEU A 181 3.43 9.86 8.54
C LEU A 181 2.67 10.88 7.69
N VAL A 182 1.67 11.54 8.27
CA VAL A 182 0.90 12.61 7.62
C VAL A 182 0.62 13.69 8.64
N PHE A 183 0.72 14.96 8.27
CA PHE A 183 0.29 16.05 9.12
C PHE A 183 -1.22 16.27 9.03
N GLY A 184 -1.88 16.43 10.18
CA GLY A 184 -3.23 16.96 10.25
C GLY A 184 -3.26 18.47 9.98
N ASN A 185 -4.44 18.99 9.65
CA ASN A 185 -4.65 20.41 9.40
C ASN A 185 -4.33 21.30 10.63
N ASP A 186 -4.39 20.72 11.80
CA ASP A 186 -4.06 21.33 13.10
C ASP A 186 -2.57 21.34 13.42
N GLY A 187 -1.73 20.83 12.52
CA GLY A 187 -0.28 20.72 12.70
C GLY A 187 0.16 19.56 13.58
N SER A 188 -0.74 18.70 14.04
CA SER A 188 -0.38 17.45 14.72
C SER A 188 0.19 16.41 13.74
N LEU A 189 1.06 15.52 14.24
CA LEU A 189 1.62 14.45 13.43
C LEU A 189 0.81 13.17 13.63
N MET A 190 0.24 12.66 12.54
CA MET A 190 -0.48 11.40 12.47
C MET A 190 0.47 10.28 12.06
N ILE A 191 0.36 9.12 12.71
CA ILE A 191 1.23 7.96 12.50
C ILE A 191 0.37 6.73 12.33
N SER A 192 0.51 5.98 11.23
CA SER A 192 -0.13 4.68 11.11
C SER A 192 0.79 3.56 11.55
N MET A 193 0.21 2.61 12.31
CA MET A 193 0.92 1.45 12.87
C MET A 193 0.06 0.19 12.74
N GLY A 194 0.62 -0.86 12.14
CA GLY A 194 -0.02 -2.15 12.04
C GLY A 194 -0.12 -2.91 13.36
N ASP A 195 -0.80 -4.05 13.35
CA ASP A 195 -1.04 -4.88 14.54
C ASP A 195 0.23 -5.55 15.10
N GLY A 196 1.33 -5.55 14.31
CA GLY A 196 2.60 -6.19 14.67
C GLY A 196 2.47 -7.70 14.89
N ALA A 197 1.37 -8.31 14.44
CA ALA A 197 1.07 -9.73 14.60
C ALA A 197 1.50 -10.55 13.38
N SER A 198 1.50 -11.88 13.54
CA SER A 198 1.84 -12.79 12.45
C SER A 198 0.70 -12.92 11.44
N TYR A 199 1.04 -12.98 10.15
CA TYR A 199 0.10 -13.33 9.09
C TYR A 199 -0.06 -14.86 8.89
N ALA A 200 0.80 -15.67 9.50
CA ALA A 200 0.87 -17.11 9.27
C ALA A 200 -0.17 -17.90 10.09
N GLY A 201 -1.42 -17.44 10.09
CA GLY A 201 -2.53 -18.05 10.79
C GLY A 201 -3.14 -17.13 11.85
N THR A 202 -4.01 -17.67 12.72
CA THR A 202 -4.65 -16.89 13.80
C THR A 202 -3.63 -16.63 14.90
N ASP A 203 -3.22 -15.36 15.04
CA ASP A 203 -2.32 -14.92 16.11
C ASP A 203 -3.15 -14.32 17.27
N ASP A 204 -3.33 -15.10 18.32
CA ASP A 204 -4.00 -14.72 19.57
C ASP A 204 -3.02 -14.66 20.76
N GLY A 205 -1.72 -14.56 20.46
CA GLY A 205 -0.63 -14.42 21.40
C GLY A 205 0.32 -15.61 21.43
N GLY A 206 1.49 -15.41 22.08
CA GLY A 206 2.60 -16.37 22.07
C GLY A 206 3.33 -16.45 20.74
N ASP A 207 4.14 -17.50 20.55
CA ASP A 207 5.04 -17.66 19.40
C ASP A 207 4.54 -18.72 18.38
N ALA A 208 3.32 -19.24 18.58
CA ALA A 208 2.80 -20.38 17.81
C ALA A 208 2.68 -20.13 16.29
N THR A 209 2.53 -18.89 15.89
CA THR A 209 2.42 -18.46 14.48
C THR A 209 3.72 -17.88 13.92
N GLY A 210 4.85 -18.04 14.61
CA GLY A 210 6.14 -17.47 14.23
C GLY A 210 6.31 -16.00 14.64
N ALA A 211 5.44 -15.49 15.52
CA ALA A 211 5.65 -14.22 16.22
C ALA A 211 6.79 -14.37 17.27
N PHE A 212 7.35 -13.25 17.69
CA PHE A 212 8.43 -13.16 18.68
C PHE A 212 7.92 -12.63 20.03
N ALA A 213 6.72 -13.08 20.45
CA ALA A 213 6.04 -12.55 21.63
C ALA A 213 6.81 -12.86 22.94
N THR A 214 7.34 -14.09 23.09
CA THR A 214 8.17 -14.48 24.25
C THR A 214 9.40 -13.57 24.40
N GLN A 215 10.05 -13.27 23.28
CA GLN A 215 11.19 -12.36 23.28
C GLN A 215 10.75 -10.92 23.58
N GLY A 216 9.67 -10.45 22.96
CA GLY A 216 9.12 -9.12 23.20
C GLY A 216 8.78 -8.86 24.67
N LEU A 217 8.26 -9.89 25.37
CA LEU A 217 8.03 -9.85 26.82
C LEU A 217 9.34 -9.78 27.61
N ALA A 218 10.31 -10.61 27.24
CA ALA A 218 11.61 -10.66 27.96
C ALA A 218 12.39 -9.35 27.83
N ASP A 219 12.28 -8.68 26.69
CA ASP A 219 12.94 -7.41 26.39
C ASP A 219 12.14 -6.18 26.86
N GLY A 220 10.91 -6.37 27.36
CA GLY A 220 10.01 -5.28 27.75
C GLY A 220 9.43 -4.48 26.60
N ILE A 221 9.46 -5.01 25.38
CA ILE A 221 8.87 -4.37 24.19
C ILE A 221 7.34 -4.35 24.29
N ILE A 222 6.75 -5.39 24.88
CA ILE A 222 5.33 -5.47 25.19
C ILE A 222 5.11 -5.79 26.66
N ARG A 223 3.99 -5.32 27.22
CA ARG A 223 3.49 -5.72 28.53
C ARG A 223 2.91 -7.15 28.48
N PRO A 224 2.80 -7.85 29.61
CA PRO A 224 2.12 -9.17 29.66
C PRO A 224 0.71 -9.15 29.08
N GLU A 225 -0.06 -8.07 29.32
CA GLU A 225 -1.43 -7.87 28.84
C GLU A 225 -1.49 -7.76 27.31
N GLU A 226 -0.41 -7.35 26.65
CA GLU A 226 -0.31 -7.21 25.18
C GLU A 226 0.07 -8.51 24.47
N ASN A 227 0.27 -9.60 25.21
CA ASN A 227 0.52 -10.92 24.61
C ASN A 227 -0.78 -11.58 24.13
N VAL A 228 -1.48 -10.89 23.25
CA VAL A 228 -2.79 -11.26 22.69
C VAL A 228 -2.81 -11.22 21.14
N GLY A 229 -1.63 -11.21 20.53
CA GLY A 229 -1.48 -11.22 19.08
C GLY A 229 -2.21 -10.05 18.39
N ALA A 230 -2.97 -10.35 17.34
CA ALA A 230 -3.71 -9.35 16.57
C ALA A 230 -4.72 -8.55 17.41
N PHE A 231 -5.18 -9.08 18.56
CA PHE A 231 -6.08 -8.35 19.45
C PHE A 231 -5.46 -7.09 20.07
N ARG A 232 -4.13 -6.87 19.98
CA ARG A 232 -3.51 -5.58 20.33
C ARG A 232 -4.19 -4.41 19.58
N ALA A 233 -4.69 -4.65 18.37
CA ALA A 233 -5.44 -3.65 17.61
C ALA A 233 -6.69 -3.14 18.36
N GLN A 234 -7.27 -3.94 19.25
CA GLN A 234 -8.45 -3.63 20.08
C GLN A 234 -8.11 -3.12 21.48
N MET A 235 -6.83 -3.03 21.85
CA MET A 235 -6.40 -2.49 23.16
C MET A 235 -6.21 -0.97 23.04
N ILE A 236 -6.84 -0.21 23.91
CA ILE A 236 -6.62 1.25 23.97
C ILE A 236 -5.17 1.56 24.36
N ASN A 237 -4.61 0.81 25.31
CA ASN A 237 -3.26 1.02 25.82
C ASN A 237 -2.22 0.16 25.08
N SER A 238 -2.28 0.17 23.75
CA SER A 238 -1.27 -0.41 22.84
C SER A 238 -1.11 0.48 21.60
N HIS A 239 0.11 0.61 21.10
CA HIS A 239 0.37 1.33 19.85
C HIS A 239 -0.02 0.53 18.60
N ASN A 240 -0.19 -0.78 18.71
CA ASN A 240 -0.45 -1.67 17.57
C ASN A 240 -1.87 -1.57 17.02
N GLY A 241 -2.00 -1.58 15.68
CA GLY A 241 -3.28 -1.50 14.97
C GLY A 241 -3.97 -0.15 15.16
N LYS A 242 -3.23 0.95 15.02
CA LYS A 242 -3.67 2.30 15.37
C LYS A 242 -3.34 3.34 14.30
N LEU A 243 -4.14 4.39 14.31
CA LEU A 243 -3.74 5.72 13.88
C LEU A 243 -3.46 6.53 15.15
N LEU A 244 -2.21 6.99 15.31
CA LEU A 244 -1.76 7.76 16.48
C LEU A 244 -1.71 9.25 16.11
N ARG A 245 -1.98 10.14 17.06
CA ARG A 245 -1.87 11.60 16.91
C ARG A 245 -0.99 12.17 18.01
N ILE A 246 0.11 12.81 17.63
CA ILE A 246 1.11 13.35 18.56
C ILE A 246 1.47 14.79 18.24
N ASP A 247 2.00 15.47 19.25
CA ASP A 247 2.71 16.74 19.09
C ASP A 247 4.06 16.50 18.38
N PRO A 248 4.32 17.12 17.22
CA PRO A 248 5.54 16.92 16.44
C PRO A 248 6.80 17.47 17.09
N LEU A 249 6.68 18.28 18.13
CA LEU A 249 7.81 18.83 18.86
C LEU A 249 8.24 17.97 20.05
N THR A 250 7.28 17.36 20.75
CA THR A 250 7.53 16.61 21.99
C THR A 250 7.41 15.09 21.83
N GLY A 251 6.51 14.62 20.97
CA GLY A 251 6.11 13.22 20.82
C GLY A 251 5.02 12.79 21.80
N ASP A 252 4.47 13.70 22.57
CA ASP A 252 3.36 13.47 23.49
C ASP A 252 2.04 13.33 22.72
N GLY A 253 1.08 12.58 23.25
CA GLY A 253 -0.31 12.67 22.82
C GLY A 253 -0.87 14.06 23.14
N LEU A 254 -1.83 14.54 22.34
CA LEU A 254 -2.46 15.83 22.59
C LEU A 254 -3.64 15.69 23.58
N PRO A 255 -3.90 16.72 24.42
CA PRO A 255 -5.00 16.70 25.37
C PRO A 255 -6.38 16.45 24.77
N SER A 256 -6.55 16.79 23.51
CA SER A 256 -7.78 16.57 22.73
C SER A 256 -7.90 15.16 22.11
N ASN A 257 -6.94 14.27 22.33
CA ASN A 257 -7.05 12.87 21.92
C ASN A 257 -8.10 12.12 22.77
N PRO A 258 -8.82 11.14 22.20
CA PRO A 258 -10.00 10.52 22.83
C PRO A 258 -9.71 9.76 24.13
N PHE A 259 -8.46 9.27 24.31
CA PHE A 259 -8.07 8.46 25.48
C PHE A 259 -6.89 9.08 26.25
N TYR A 260 -6.74 10.40 26.15
CA TYR A 260 -5.61 11.12 26.75
C TYR A 260 -5.59 11.01 28.27
N ASP A 261 -4.43 10.63 28.81
CA ASP A 261 -4.13 10.62 30.24
C ASP A 261 -3.17 11.78 30.56
N PRO A 262 -3.61 12.82 31.29
CA PRO A 262 -2.76 13.97 31.60
C PRO A 262 -1.60 13.62 32.55
N ALA A 263 -1.66 12.47 33.25
CA ALA A 263 -0.56 12.00 34.07
C ALA A 263 0.53 11.30 33.24
N ASN A 264 0.17 10.78 32.06
CA ASN A 264 1.06 10.00 31.19
C ASN A 264 0.86 10.39 29.71
N PRO A 265 1.22 11.58 29.26
CA PRO A 265 0.97 12.05 27.88
C PRO A 265 1.70 11.22 26.82
N ARG A 266 2.71 10.45 27.21
CA ARG A 266 3.50 9.55 26.35
C ARG A 266 3.02 8.09 26.37
N ALA A 267 2.04 7.76 27.22
CA ALA A 267 1.45 6.42 27.22
C ALA A 267 0.80 6.11 25.86
N PRO A 268 0.75 4.83 25.45
CA PRO A 268 0.10 4.46 24.19
C PRO A 268 -1.31 5.02 24.06
N GLN A 269 -2.15 4.88 25.09
CA GLN A 269 -3.53 5.39 25.08
C GLN A 269 -3.64 6.89 24.81
N SER A 270 -2.69 7.68 25.33
CA SER A 270 -2.69 9.15 25.16
C SER A 270 -2.42 9.58 23.72
N ARG A 271 -1.82 8.72 22.91
CA ARG A 271 -1.48 8.95 21.50
C ARG A 271 -2.51 8.39 20.51
N VAL A 272 -3.41 7.49 20.94
CA VAL A 272 -4.41 6.85 20.06
C VAL A 272 -5.41 7.88 19.56
N TRP A 273 -5.59 7.93 18.22
CA TRP A 273 -6.66 8.68 17.54
C TRP A 273 -7.78 7.76 17.05
N ALA A 274 -7.44 6.66 16.35
CA ALA A 274 -8.34 5.62 15.90
C ALA A 274 -7.67 4.24 16.05
N MET A 275 -8.46 3.17 16.07
CA MET A 275 -7.99 1.83 16.39
C MET A 275 -8.69 0.74 15.57
N GLY A 276 -8.23 -0.49 15.72
CA GLY A 276 -8.85 -1.64 15.06
C GLY A 276 -8.40 -1.84 13.62
N PHE A 277 -7.16 -1.46 13.29
CA PHE A 277 -6.52 -1.69 11.99
C PHE A 277 -5.62 -2.94 12.03
N ARG A 278 -5.46 -3.57 10.88
CA ARG A 278 -4.53 -4.68 10.69
C ARG A 278 -3.15 -4.18 10.25
N ASN A 279 -3.09 -3.55 9.10
CA ASN A 279 -1.87 -3.02 8.49
C ASN A 279 -2.20 -1.75 7.68
N PRO A 280 -2.47 -0.62 8.37
CA PRO A 280 -2.79 0.65 7.74
C PRO A 280 -1.53 1.24 7.08
N TYR A 281 -1.15 0.63 5.93
CA TYR A 281 0.14 0.87 5.28
C TYR A 281 0.31 2.31 4.81
N ARG A 282 -0.73 2.86 4.15
CA ARG A 282 -0.75 4.24 3.68
C ARG A 282 -2.07 4.91 4.05
N PHE A 283 -2.00 6.20 4.29
CA PHE A 283 -3.18 7.04 4.47
C PHE A 283 -2.91 8.47 3.98
N ALA A 284 -3.96 9.20 3.66
CA ALA A 284 -3.90 10.56 3.18
C ALA A 284 -4.93 11.43 3.87
N TRP A 285 -4.58 12.70 4.11
CA TRP A 285 -5.49 13.72 4.61
C TRP A 285 -6.36 14.24 3.45
N ILE A 286 -7.64 14.53 3.75
CA ILE A 286 -8.55 15.20 2.82
C ILE A 286 -8.40 16.72 3.00
N PRO A 287 -7.87 17.45 2.01
CA PRO A 287 -7.65 18.89 2.09
C PRO A 287 -8.95 19.66 2.38
N GLY A 288 -8.81 20.71 3.19
CA GLY A 288 -9.94 21.57 3.58
C GLY A 288 -10.80 21.01 4.71
N THR A 289 -10.46 19.84 5.27
CA THR A 289 -11.11 19.30 6.47
C THR A 289 -10.29 19.61 7.73
N GLY A 290 -10.96 19.67 8.87
CA GLY A 290 -10.35 19.86 10.17
C GLY A 290 -10.12 21.31 10.58
N SER A 291 -9.73 21.50 11.83
CA SER A 291 -9.37 22.78 12.44
C SER A 291 -7.88 23.08 12.24
N HIS A 292 -7.50 24.36 12.36
CA HIS A 292 -6.08 24.77 12.47
C HIS A 292 -5.58 24.82 13.91
N ASN A 293 -6.44 24.52 14.87
CA ASN A 293 -6.11 24.55 16.29
C ASN A 293 -6.12 23.13 16.87
N PRO A 294 -4.97 22.61 17.37
CA PRO A 294 -4.90 21.25 17.91
C PRO A 294 -5.78 21.01 19.15
N ASP A 295 -6.16 22.06 19.87
CA ASP A 295 -7.04 21.94 21.04
C ASP A 295 -8.50 21.62 20.67
N ASP A 296 -8.91 21.87 19.43
CA ASP A 296 -10.26 21.58 18.95
C ASP A 296 -10.51 20.07 18.76
N GLY A 297 -9.44 19.24 18.73
CA GLY A 297 -9.54 17.79 18.55
C GLY A 297 -10.08 17.40 17.18
N ASP A 298 -9.73 18.16 16.16
CA ASP A 298 -10.16 17.94 14.77
C ASP A 298 -8.98 18.12 13.80
N PRO A 299 -8.12 17.10 13.66
CA PRO A 299 -6.97 17.15 12.74
C PRO A 299 -7.37 17.05 11.26
N GLY A 300 -8.66 16.85 10.97
CA GLY A 300 -9.21 16.61 9.65
C GLY A 300 -9.61 15.16 9.41
N THR A 301 -10.09 14.91 8.20
CA THR A 301 -10.52 13.59 7.74
C THR A 301 -9.37 12.88 7.01
N PHE A 302 -9.22 11.58 7.27
CA PHE A 302 -8.18 10.76 6.65
C PHE A 302 -8.77 9.56 5.92
N VAL A 303 -8.28 9.30 4.72
CA VAL A 303 -8.56 8.06 3.98
C VAL A 303 -7.42 7.08 4.25
N VAL A 304 -7.73 5.96 4.89
CA VAL A 304 -6.76 4.95 5.31
C VAL A 304 -6.96 3.68 4.50
N GLY A 305 -5.92 3.23 3.80
CA GLY A 305 -5.88 1.91 3.20
C GLY A 305 -5.37 0.90 4.23
N ASP A 306 -6.21 -0.06 4.60
CA ASP A 306 -5.85 -1.13 5.56
C ASP A 306 -5.77 -2.48 4.85
N VAL A 307 -4.57 -3.03 4.79
CA VAL A 307 -4.28 -4.28 4.08
C VAL A 307 -4.88 -5.46 4.82
N GLY A 308 -5.76 -6.19 4.13
CA GLY A 308 -6.48 -7.34 4.66
C GLY A 308 -5.61 -8.56 4.94
N TRP A 309 -6.17 -9.56 5.65
CA TRP A 309 -5.45 -10.80 5.95
C TRP A 309 -5.56 -11.82 4.80
N ALA A 310 -6.79 -12.12 4.41
CA ALA A 310 -7.01 -13.20 3.44
C ALA A 310 -8.24 -13.00 2.56
N TYR A 311 -9.14 -12.07 2.89
CA TYR A 311 -10.40 -11.95 2.17
C TYR A 311 -10.65 -10.56 1.62
N TRP A 312 -10.41 -9.49 2.42
CA TRP A 312 -10.88 -8.16 2.08
C TRP A 312 -9.82 -7.09 2.31
N GLU A 313 -9.53 -6.34 1.27
CA GLU A 313 -8.82 -5.05 1.36
C GLU A 313 -9.83 -3.96 1.77
N GLU A 314 -9.39 -2.94 2.51
CA GLU A 314 -10.25 -1.94 3.10
C GLU A 314 -9.82 -0.51 2.80
N VAL A 315 -10.80 0.35 2.54
CA VAL A 315 -10.66 1.80 2.58
C VAL A 315 -11.50 2.33 3.72
N ASN A 316 -10.84 2.90 4.70
CA ASN A 316 -11.43 3.41 5.91
C ASN A 316 -11.42 4.93 5.93
N LEU A 317 -12.53 5.57 6.29
CA LEU A 317 -12.64 7.01 6.47
C LEU A 317 -12.56 7.31 7.97
N VAL A 318 -11.52 8.04 8.39
CA VAL A 318 -11.32 8.45 9.78
C VAL A 318 -11.66 9.93 9.89
N ASP A 319 -12.90 10.22 10.30
CA ASP A 319 -13.46 11.57 10.41
C ASP A 319 -13.75 11.98 11.86
N GLN A 320 -13.56 11.08 12.82
CA GLN A 320 -13.83 11.32 14.25
C GLN A 320 -12.78 10.64 15.13
N ALA A 321 -12.61 11.21 16.31
CA ALA A 321 -11.79 10.63 17.38
C ALA A 321 -12.42 9.33 17.93
N GLY A 322 -11.58 8.34 18.24
CA GLY A 322 -11.99 7.11 18.91
C GLY A 322 -12.71 6.08 18.04
N MET A 323 -12.67 6.22 16.71
CA MET A 323 -13.22 5.22 15.80
C MET A 323 -12.49 3.88 15.95
N ASN A 324 -13.25 2.76 15.74
CA ASN A 324 -12.73 1.41 15.81
C ASN A 324 -13.14 0.61 14.57
N PHE A 325 -12.17 0.24 13.72
CA PHE A 325 -12.37 -0.44 12.44
C PHE A 325 -12.43 -1.97 12.53
N GLY A 326 -12.39 -2.50 13.73
CA GLY A 326 -12.87 -3.85 14.04
C GLY A 326 -11.86 -4.98 13.95
N TRP A 327 -10.71 -4.81 13.32
CA TRP A 327 -9.70 -5.87 13.27
C TRP A 327 -9.23 -6.28 14.69
N PRO A 328 -9.09 -7.59 15.00
CA PRO A 328 -9.23 -8.76 14.12
C PRO A 328 -10.63 -9.40 14.14
N ILE A 329 -11.59 -8.84 14.85
CA ILE A 329 -12.94 -9.40 14.99
C ILE A 329 -13.72 -9.28 13.67
N TYR A 330 -13.48 -8.18 12.93
CA TYR A 330 -14.00 -7.93 11.60
C TYR A 330 -12.85 -7.76 10.59
N GLU A 331 -13.10 -8.13 9.34
CA GLU A 331 -12.30 -7.85 8.16
C GLU A 331 -13.27 -7.45 7.06
N GLY A 332 -13.13 -6.25 6.51
CA GLY A 332 -14.14 -5.65 5.66
C GLY A 332 -15.47 -5.46 6.37
N MET A 333 -16.54 -5.87 5.72
CA MET A 333 -17.90 -5.78 6.26
C MET A 333 -18.28 -6.97 7.15
N LYS A 334 -17.42 -8.00 7.26
CA LYS A 334 -17.78 -9.31 7.80
C LYS A 334 -16.99 -9.67 9.05
N GLY A 335 -17.64 -10.40 9.96
CA GLY A 335 -16.95 -10.99 11.11
C GLY A 335 -15.97 -12.08 10.69
N ARG A 336 -14.78 -12.05 11.26
CA ARG A 336 -13.74 -13.08 11.08
C ARG A 336 -13.93 -14.19 12.10
N TRP A 337 -14.50 -15.31 11.68
CA TRP A 337 -14.82 -16.42 12.59
C TRP A 337 -13.61 -16.96 13.37
N GLN A 338 -12.38 -16.91 12.77
CA GLN A 338 -11.16 -17.33 13.41
C GLN A 338 -10.83 -16.54 14.68
N TYR A 339 -11.25 -15.26 14.72
CA TYR A 339 -11.05 -14.38 15.87
C TYR A 339 -12.35 -14.12 16.65
N SER A 340 -13.48 -13.93 15.95
CA SER A 340 -14.76 -13.63 16.59
C SER A 340 -15.32 -14.77 17.44
N ALA A 341 -14.96 -16.04 17.13
CA ALA A 341 -15.35 -17.21 17.92
C ALA A 341 -14.43 -17.49 19.13
N ARG A 342 -13.31 -16.79 19.26
CA ARG A 342 -12.34 -16.97 20.36
C ARG A 342 -12.64 -15.97 21.48
N ILE A 343 -12.97 -16.46 22.68
CA ILE A 343 -13.15 -15.59 23.84
C ILE A 343 -11.75 -15.26 24.40
N THR A 344 -11.23 -14.08 24.00
CA THR A 344 -9.93 -13.58 24.45
C THR A 344 -10.14 -12.44 25.44
N PRO A 345 -9.72 -12.60 26.72
CA PRO A 345 -9.86 -11.58 27.74
C PRO A 345 -9.00 -10.35 27.42
N ASN A 346 -9.58 -9.16 27.58
CA ASN A 346 -8.85 -7.89 27.58
C ASN A 346 -8.45 -7.53 29.01
N GLN A 347 -7.19 -7.74 29.36
CA GLN A 347 -6.72 -7.50 30.74
C GLN A 347 -6.69 -5.99 31.10
N ASP A 348 -6.78 -5.10 30.14
CA ASP A 348 -6.96 -3.66 30.37
C ASP A 348 -8.45 -3.28 30.62
N ALA A 349 -9.39 -4.25 30.56
CA ALA A 349 -10.83 -4.04 30.76
C ALA A 349 -11.39 -4.91 31.91
N PRO A 350 -11.08 -4.59 33.18
CA PRO A 350 -11.55 -5.37 34.34
C PRO A 350 -13.06 -5.32 34.48
N ASN A 351 -13.67 -6.47 34.82
CA ASN A 351 -15.09 -6.57 35.09
C ASN A 351 -15.39 -6.19 36.55
N PRO A 352 -16.13 -5.11 36.81
CA PRO A 352 -16.44 -4.68 38.19
C PRO A 352 -17.30 -5.69 38.96
N MET A 353 -17.90 -6.67 38.27
CA MET A 353 -18.69 -7.73 38.88
C MET A 353 -17.86 -8.97 39.31
N TYR A 354 -16.55 -9.00 39.02
CA TYR A 354 -15.70 -10.10 39.39
C TYR A 354 -15.82 -10.41 40.88
N ASN A 355 -16.03 -11.69 41.23
CA ASN A 355 -16.31 -12.18 42.58
C ASN A 355 -17.61 -11.65 43.22
N VAL A 356 -18.49 -10.97 42.50
CA VAL A 356 -19.82 -10.53 42.96
C VAL A 356 -20.90 -11.42 42.39
N GLY A 357 -21.76 -11.96 43.29
CA GLY A 357 -22.87 -12.79 42.83
C GLY A 357 -22.51 -14.12 42.17
N GLY A 358 -21.26 -14.57 42.34
CA GLY A 358 -20.74 -15.79 41.71
C GLY A 358 -20.17 -15.59 40.32
N CYS A 359 -19.88 -14.35 39.91
CA CYS A 359 -19.18 -14.05 38.69
C CYS A 359 -17.70 -14.47 38.79
N ASP A 360 -17.24 -15.30 37.88
CA ASP A 360 -15.88 -15.78 37.72
C ASP A 360 -15.07 -15.08 36.62
N ARG A 361 -15.69 -14.12 35.93
CA ARG A 361 -15.07 -13.35 34.85
C ARG A 361 -14.35 -12.11 35.40
N GLU A 362 -13.03 -12.19 35.43
CA GLU A 362 -12.15 -11.10 35.90
C GLU A 362 -12.09 -9.93 34.89
N PHE A 363 -12.08 -10.24 33.60
CA PHE A 363 -11.98 -9.26 32.51
C PHE A 363 -13.11 -9.47 31.51
N PHE A 364 -13.46 -8.41 30.79
CA PHE A 364 -14.29 -8.51 29.58
C PHE A 364 -13.44 -9.08 28.43
N SER A 365 -14.09 -9.81 27.52
CA SER A 365 -13.45 -10.21 26.27
C SER A 365 -13.52 -9.10 25.24
N PHE A 366 -12.58 -9.10 24.26
CA PHE A 366 -12.60 -8.15 23.16
C PHE A 366 -13.92 -8.18 22.38
N GLN A 367 -14.55 -9.37 22.24
CA GLN A 367 -15.83 -9.56 21.56
C GLN A 367 -17.02 -8.93 22.30
N GLU A 368 -16.93 -8.82 23.62
CA GLU A 368 -17.96 -8.15 24.43
C GLU A 368 -17.87 -6.62 24.35
N LEU A 369 -16.70 -6.09 23.99
CA LEU A 369 -16.43 -4.65 23.93
C LEU A 369 -16.70 -4.04 22.56
N LEU A 370 -16.77 -4.85 21.49
CA LEU A 370 -17.01 -4.40 20.11
C LEU A 370 -18.33 -4.95 19.57
N ALA A 371 -19.20 -4.08 19.04
CA ALA A 371 -20.42 -4.48 18.34
C ALA A 371 -20.36 -4.19 16.86
N GLN A 372 -21.12 -4.93 16.06
CA GLN A 372 -21.38 -4.56 14.69
C GLN A 372 -22.05 -3.17 14.62
N ALA A 373 -21.78 -2.45 13.53
CA ALA A 373 -22.39 -1.15 13.26
C ALA A 373 -23.93 -1.23 13.29
N THR A 374 -24.56 -0.21 13.86
CA THR A 374 -26.01 -0.05 13.82
C THR A 374 -26.36 1.42 14.03
N LEU A 375 -27.49 1.87 13.46
CA LEU A 375 -28.06 3.19 13.73
C LEU A 375 -28.72 3.24 15.11
N ASN A 376 -29.08 2.09 15.66
CA ASN A 376 -29.75 1.99 16.97
C ASN A 376 -28.75 2.10 18.13
N THR A 377 -29.24 2.43 19.30
CA THR A 377 -28.49 2.30 20.54
C THR A 377 -28.25 0.82 20.84
N ILE A 378 -27.04 0.47 21.22
CA ILE A 378 -26.67 -0.89 21.58
C ILE A 378 -26.58 -1.00 23.09
N ASP A 379 -27.40 -1.88 23.66
CA ASP A 379 -27.27 -2.32 25.04
C ASP A 379 -26.06 -3.28 25.15
N ARG A 380 -25.19 -3.00 26.10
CA ARG A 380 -24.00 -3.82 26.42
C ARG A 380 -24.12 -4.32 27.86
N PRO A 381 -24.97 -5.30 28.13
CA PRO A 381 -25.14 -5.81 29.47
C PRO A 381 -23.83 -6.53 29.90
N ASN A 382 -23.49 -6.34 31.19
CA ASN A 382 -22.42 -7.10 31.80
C ASN A 382 -22.78 -8.60 31.79
N PRO A 383 -21.92 -9.49 31.29
CA PRO A 383 -22.24 -10.93 31.21
C PRO A 383 -22.60 -11.57 32.56
N CYS A 384 -22.11 -11.00 33.67
CA CYS A 384 -22.44 -11.46 35.02
C CYS A 384 -23.64 -10.77 35.65
N SER A 385 -24.13 -9.67 35.08
CA SER A 385 -25.27 -8.92 35.63
C SER A 385 -25.99 -8.19 34.48
N PRO A 386 -27.01 -8.82 33.84
CA PRO A 386 -27.71 -8.24 32.69
C PRO A 386 -28.36 -6.89 32.95
N THR A 387 -28.55 -6.49 34.19
CA THR A 387 -29.10 -5.19 34.59
C THR A 387 -28.08 -4.07 34.67
N GLN A 388 -26.79 -4.42 34.57
CA GLN A 388 -25.66 -3.46 34.52
C GLN A 388 -25.08 -3.42 33.12
N GLN A 389 -24.79 -2.22 32.63
CA GLN A 389 -24.14 -2.03 31.35
C GLN A 389 -22.62 -2.00 31.52
N ILE A 390 -21.89 -2.50 30.55
CA ILE A 390 -20.44 -2.27 30.42
C ILE A 390 -20.25 -0.76 30.23
N ALA A 391 -19.20 -0.20 30.82
CA ALA A 391 -18.93 1.23 30.75
C ALA A 391 -18.76 1.67 29.28
N PRO A 392 -19.44 2.77 28.85
CA PRO A 392 -19.33 3.26 27.46
C PRO A 392 -17.90 3.59 27.03
N SER A 393 -17.01 3.95 27.97
CA SER A 393 -15.60 4.21 27.71
C SER A 393 -14.79 2.98 27.28
N LEU A 394 -15.32 1.78 27.47
CA LEU A 394 -14.71 0.50 27.10
C LEU A 394 -15.36 -0.13 25.87
N THR A 395 -16.48 0.40 25.38
CA THR A 395 -17.27 -0.22 24.31
C THR A 395 -17.23 0.57 23.02
N PHE A 396 -17.18 -0.14 21.90
CA PHE A 396 -17.08 0.43 20.56
C PHE A 396 -18.17 -0.13 19.64
N LYS A 397 -18.52 0.64 18.61
CA LYS A 397 -19.18 0.16 17.40
C LYS A 397 -18.15 -0.01 16.30
N HIS A 398 -18.27 -1.06 15.51
CA HIS A 398 -17.45 -1.24 14.31
C HIS A 398 -17.67 -0.08 13.33
N SER A 399 -16.64 0.74 13.12
CA SER A 399 -16.60 1.75 12.08
C SER A 399 -16.26 1.03 10.77
N ARG A 400 -17.28 0.77 9.93
CA ARG A 400 -17.08 -0.03 8.72
C ARG A 400 -16.30 0.75 7.66
N PRO A 401 -15.47 0.05 6.86
CA PRO A 401 -14.84 0.66 5.69
C PRO A 401 -15.91 1.24 4.74
N ILE A 402 -15.56 2.32 4.04
CA ILE A 402 -16.43 2.92 3.01
C ILE A 402 -16.44 2.10 1.72
N LEU A 403 -15.41 1.27 1.53
CA LEU A 403 -15.21 0.42 0.35
C LEU A 403 -14.34 -0.78 0.75
N THR A 404 -14.72 -1.99 0.29
CA THR A 404 -13.89 -3.19 0.40
C THR A 404 -13.90 -3.96 -0.91
N TRP A 405 -12.79 -4.61 -1.24
CA TRP A 405 -12.72 -5.52 -2.37
C TRP A 405 -12.03 -6.81 -1.99
N SER A 406 -12.37 -7.88 -2.70
CA SER A 406 -11.80 -9.21 -2.46
C SER A 406 -10.31 -9.26 -2.81
N ASN A 407 -9.55 -9.92 -1.94
CA ASN A 407 -8.19 -10.32 -2.25
C ASN A 407 -8.22 -11.48 -3.26
N PHE A 408 -7.68 -11.28 -4.47
CA PHE A 408 -7.79 -12.26 -5.56
C PHE A 408 -6.91 -13.51 -5.35
N GLU A 409 -5.87 -13.43 -4.51
CA GLU A 409 -4.96 -14.55 -4.25
C GLU A 409 -5.52 -15.54 -3.23
N TRP A 410 -6.33 -15.07 -2.27
CA TRP A 410 -6.71 -15.85 -1.10
C TRP A 410 -8.22 -16.07 -0.95
N ASN A 411 -9.04 -15.29 -1.63
CA ASN A 411 -10.51 -15.39 -1.53
C ASN A 411 -11.11 -16.01 -2.79
N ASP A 412 -10.93 -17.32 -2.96
CA ASP A 412 -11.51 -18.06 -4.11
C ASP A 412 -13.03 -18.25 -4.00
N GLU A 413 -13.60 -18.11 -2.79
CA GLU A 413 -15.01 -18.41 -2.52
C GLU A 413 -15.92 -17.21 -2.81
N GLU A 414 -15.42 -15.99 -2.68
CA GLU A 414 -16.22 -14.78 -2.81
C GLU A 414 -15.39 -13.64 -3.43
N GLN A 415 -15.59 -13.42 -4.72
CA GLN A 415 -14.96 -12.33 -5.46
C GLN A 415 -15.99 -11.23 -5.67
N ASP A 416 -15.87 -10.12 -4.93
CA ASP A 416 -16.78 -8.97 -5.03
C ASP A 416 -16.13 -7.69 -4.50
N THR A 417 -16.83 -6.57 -4.67
CA THR A 417 -16.51 -5.27 -4.12
C THR A 417 -17.75 -4.75 -3.38
N TYR A 418 -17.59 -4.43 -2.09
CA TYR A 418 -18.72 -4.06 -1.23
C TYR A 418 -18.62 -2.65 -0.70
N VAL A 419 -19.80 -2.05 -0.51
CA VAL A 419 -20.00 -0.77 0.18
C VAL A 419 -20.97 -0.94 1.35
N PRO A 420 -20.81 -0.18 2.46
CA PRO A 420 -21.65 -0.30 3.64
C PRO A 420 -23.04 0.32 3.41
N ALA A 421 -24.06 -0.29 4.00
CA ALA A 421 -25.41 0.24 4.04
C ALA A 421 -26.10 -0.15 5.36
N TYR A 422 -27.32 0.34 5.56
CA TYR A 422 -28.18 -0.05 6.66
C TYR A 422 -29.55 -0.49 6.13
N ASP A 423 -30.14 -1.50 6.75
CA ASP A 423 -31.49 -1.89 6.47
C ASP A 423 -32.52 -0.91 7.10
N ASN A 424 -33.80 -1.14 6.88
CA ASN A 424 -34.89 -0.29 7.40
C ASN A 424 -34.98 -0.30 8.93
N ASP A 425 -34.43 -1.31 9.59
CA ASP A 425 -34.37 -1.45 11.04
C ASP A 425 -33.05 -0.88 11.63
N GLY A 426 -32.16 -0.33 10.77
CA GLY A 426 -30.90 0.27 11.15
C GLY A 426 -29.76 -0.73 11.41
N HIS A 427 -29.93 -2.00 11.00
CA HIS A 427 -28.84 -2.98 11.11
C HIS A 427 -27.86 -2.83 9.94
N ALA A 428 -26.60 -3.16 10.20
CA ALA A 428 -25.56 -3.17 9.20
C ALA A 428 -25.84 -4.20 8.11
N ILE A 429 -25.90 -3.74 6.88
CA ILE A 429 -25.86 -4.53 5.65
C ILE A 429 -24.80 -3.97 4.72
N PHE A 430 -24.54 -4.62 3.60
CA PHE A 430 -23.65 -4.15 2.54
C PHE A 430 -24.21 -4.56 1.19
N TYR A 431 -23.88 -3.80 0.16
CA TYR A 431 -24.22 -4.10 -1.22
C TYR A 431 -22.97 -4.34 -2.04
N SER A 432 -23.05 -5.26 -3.00
CA SER A 432 -22.10 -5.29 -4.11
C SER A 432 -22.17 -3.97 -4.87
N LEU A 433 -21.02 -3.51 -5.40
CA LEU A 433 -20.98 -2.29 -6.19
C LEU A 433 -21.89 -2.37 -7.44
N GLU A 434 -22.08 -3.60 -7.97
CA GLU A 434 -22.94 -3.88 -9.13
C GLU A 434 -24.41 -4.12 -8.77
N ASP A 435 -24.77 -4.14 -7.49
CA ASP A 435 -26.17 -4.27 -7.07
C ASP A 435 -26.96 -2.99 -7.40
N GLY A 436 -28.13 -3.13 -8.00
CA GLY A 436 -29.01 -1.99 -8.31
C GLY A 436 -29.52 -1.21 -7.09
N GLN A 437 -29.25 -1.68 -5.87
CA GLN A 437 -29.52 -0.99 -4.61
C GLN A 437 -28.28 -0.36 -3.99
N SER A 438 -27.10 -0.53 -4.63
CA SER A 438 -25.86 0.09 -4.15
C SER A 438 -26.02 1.61 -4.08
N PRO A 439 -25.65 2.26 -2.97
CA PRO A 439 -25.62 3.72 -2.88
C PRO A 439 -24.42 4.33 -3.65
N VAL A 440 -23.51 3.52 -4.16
CA VAL A 440 -22.29 3.93 -4.86
C VAL A 440 -22.30 3.33 -6.25
N GLU A 441 -22.05 4.15 -7.26
CA GLU A 441 -21.90 3.70 -8.65
C GLU A 441 -20.50 3.12 -8.88
N GLY A 442 -20.41 2.06 -9.68
CA GLY A 442 -19.13 1.45 -10.01
C GLY A 442 -19.27 0.04 -10.57
N SER A 443 -18.13 -0.58 -10.85
CA SER A 443 -18.06 -1.97 -11.30
C SER A 443 -17.18 -2.78 -10.38
N PHE A 444 -17.39 -4.10 -10.37
CA PHE A 444 -16.55 -5.06 -9.66
C PHE A 444 -15.06 -4.87 -9.96
N PHE A 445 -14.25 -4.99 -8.94
CA PHE A 445 -12.80 -5.15 -9.02
C PHE A 445 -12.28 -5.94 -7.82
N ASN A 446 -11.08 -6.44 -7.96
CA ASN A 446 -10.33 -7.11 -6.90
C ASN A 446 -8.90 -6.57 -6.84
N GLY A 447 -8.13 -6.98 -5.85
CA GLY A 447 -6.75 -6.56 -5.65
C GLY A 447 -5.99 -7.52 -4.75
N ASN A 448 -4.88 -7.06 -4.23
CA ASN A 448 -4.04 -7.87 -3.35
C ASN A 448 -3.60 -7.09 -2.10
N CYS A 449 -3.36 -5.79 -2.25
CA CYS A 449 -2.85 -4.97 -1.15
C CYS A 449 -3.18 -3.50 -1.43
N THR A 450 -4.09 -2.93 -0.67
CA THR A 450 -4.40 -1.50 -0.79
C THR A 450 -3.21 -0.65 -0.35
N ILE A 451 -2.89 0.36 -1.14
CA ILE A 451 -1.85 1.34 -0.78
C ILE A 451 -2.44 2.71 -0.40
N SER A 452 -3.78 2.81 -0.18
CA SER A 452 -4.45 4.10 -0.11
C SER A 452 -4.17 4.94 -1.37
N GLY A 453 -4.05 6.25 -1.25
CA GLY A 453 -3.93 7.09 -2.43
C GLY A 453 -3.64 8.54 -2.11
N VAL A 454 -4.13 9.42 -2.98
CA VAL A 454 -3.97 10.87 -2.87
C VAL A 454 -5.29 11.58 -3.21
N TRP A 455 -5.61 12.63 -2.46
CA TRP A 455 -6.64 13.59 -2.85
C TRP A 455 -6.06 14.56 -3.88
N TYR A 456 -6.65 14.62 -5.05
CA TYR A 456 -6.22 15.55 -6.10
C TYR A 456 -6.84 16.93 -5.89
N THR A 457 -6.00 17.93 -5.71
CA THR A 457 -6.41 19.33 -5.49
C THR A 457 -6.14 20.24 -6.67
N GLY A 458 -5.38 19.77 -7.66
CA GLY A 458 -5.01 20.52 -8.86
C GLY A 458 -6.19 20.84 -9.75
N THR A 459 -5.96 21.80 -10.66
CA THR A 459 -6.93 22.28 -11.64
C THR A 459 -6.52 21.92 -13.08
N SER A 460 -5.36 21.30 -13.26
CA SER A 460 -4.85 20.91 -14.60
C SER A 460 -5.59 19.71 -15.20
N TYR A 461 -6.25 18.87 -14.40
CA TYR A 461 -7.11 17.80 -14.90
C TYR A 461 -8.48 18.36 -15.32
N PRO A 462 -9.22 17.72 -16.26
CA PRO A 462 -10.60 18.07 -16.57
C PRO A 462 -11.50 18.01 -15.31
N ASP A 463 -12.58 18.82 -15.30
CA ASP A 463 -13.46 19.00 -14.14
C ASP A 463 -13.95 17.69 -13.52
N GLU A 464 -14.23 16.66 -14.33
CA GLU A 464 -14.69 15.34 -13.90
C GLU A 464 -13.63 14.53 -13.13
N TYR A 465 -12.35 14.94 -13.19
CA TYR A 465 -11.21 14.30 -12.51
C TYR A 465 -10.68 15.13 -11.34
N GLN A 466 -11.19 16.34 -11.14
CA GLN A 466 -10.78 17.21 -10.03
C GLN A 466 -11.52 16.85 -8.74
N ASN A 467 -11.00 17.34 -7.62
CA ASN A 467 -11.58 17.20 -6.29
C ASN A 467 -12.04 15.76 -5.98
N SER A 468 -11.17 14.81 -6.27
CA SER A 468 -11.43 13.37 -6.14
C SER A 468 -10.28 12.69 -5.42
N PHE A 469 -10.56 11.57 -4.77
CA PHE A 469 -9.53 10.71 -4.19
C PHE A 469 -9.12 9.64 -5.21
N TYR A 470 -7.82 9.56 -5.50
CA TYR A 470 -7.26 8.50 -6.34
C TYR A 470 -6.68 7.43 -5.45
N ILE A 471 -7.30 6.25 -5.47
CA ILE A 471 -6.85 5.07 -4.72
C ILE A 471 -6.12 4.11 -5.64
N ALA A 472 -5.17 3.36 -5.10
CA ALA A 472 -4.50 2.31 -5.84
C ALA A 472 -4.29 1.03 -5.02
N ASP A 473 -3.96 -0.04 -5.75
CA ASP A 473 -3.59 -1.34 -5.22
C ASP A 473 -2.19 -1.72 -5.72
N TYR A 474 -1.51 -2.55 -4.97
CA TYR A 474 -0.18 -3.06 -5.30
C TYR A 474 -0.12 -3.79 -6.65
N THR A 475 -1.25 -4.31 -7.13
CA THR A 475 -1.38 -4.90 -8.48
C THR A 475 -1.24 -3.89 -9.61
N GLY A 476 -1.31 -2.59 -9.31
CA GLY A 476 -1.04 -1.48 -10.22
C GLY A 476 -2.26 -0.75 -10.75
N TRP A 477 -3.51 -1.17 -10.46
CA TRP A 477 -4.65 -0.36 -10.86
C TRP A 477 -4.80 0.89 -9.99
N ILE A 478 -5.27 1.97 -10.62
CA ILE A 478 -5.64 3.24 -9.98
C ILE A 478 -7.11 3.51 -10.29
N LYS A 479 -7.89 3.85 -9.26
CA LYS A 479 -9.30 4.20 -9.37
C LYS A 479 -9.56 5.57 -8.79
N GLN A 480 -10.53 6.28 -9.37
CA GLN A 480 -11.04 7.55 -8.89
C GLN A 480 -12.25 7.29 -7.98
N LEU A 481 -12.22 7.84 -6.78
CA LEU A 481 -13.32 7.86 -5.83
C LEU A 481 -13.91 9.27 -5.78
N LYS A 482 -15.20 9.39 -6.04
CA LYS A 482 -15.92 10.67 -5.96
C LYS A 482 -16.80 10.70 -4.72
N PHE A 483 -16.80 11.84 -4.08
CA PHE A 483 -17.58 12.10 -2.87
C PHE A 483 -18.57 13.23 -3.14
N ASP A 484 -19.72 13.18 -2.49
CA ASP A 484 -20.68 14.28 -2.51
C ASP A 484 -20.31 15.38 -1.50
N ASP A 485 -21.10 16.46 -1.49
CA ASP A 485 -20.89 17.60 -0.57
C ASP A 485 -21.00 17.24 0.91
N SER A 486 -21.57 16.07 1.24
CA SER A 486 -21.65 15.55 2.60
C SER A 486 -20.46 14.65 2.98
N GLY A 487 -19.53 14.41 2.06
CA GLY A 487 -18.36 13.54 2.24
C GLY A 487 -18.69 12.05 2.10
N GLN A 488 -19.84 11.70 1.49
CA GLN A 488 -20.19 10.29 1.21
C GLN A 488 -19.64 9.85 -0.13
N LEU A 489 -19.08 8.65 -0.20
CA LEU A 489 -18.64 8.03 -1.45
C LEU A 489 -19.85 7.82 -2.36
N VAL A 490 -19.79 8.29 -3.62
CA VAL A 490 -20.87 8.19 -4.61
C VAL A 490 -20.48 7.42 -5.86
N SER A 491 -19.22 7.40 -6.26
CA SER A 491 -18.76 6.56 -7.38
C SER A 491 -17.33 6.07 -7.21
N VAL A 492 -17.05 4.93 -7.88
CA VAL A 492 -15.71 4.32 -8.01
C VAL A 492 -15.48 4.05 -9.49
N ASP A 493 -14.66 4.88 -10.11
CA ASP A 493 -14.37 4.84 -11.53
C ASP A 493 -12.94 4.30 -11.81
N SER A 494 -12.75 3.56 -12.89
CA SER A 494 -11.41 3.16 -13.32
C SER A 494 -10.68 4.36 -13.92
N PHE A 495 -9.44 4.60 -13.47
CA PHE A 495 -8.65 5.74 -13.95
C PHE A 495 -7.42 5.29 -14.75
N SER A 496 -6.58 4.42 -14.18
CA SER A 496 -5.35 3.99 -14.84
C SER A 496 -4.94 2.61 -14.37
N HIS A 497 -4.06 1.98 -15.13
CA HIS A 497 -3.36 0.78 -14.71
C HIS A 497 -1.86 1.03 -14.90
N ALA A 498 -1.19 1.38 -13.81
CA ALA A 498 0.27 1.53 -13.77
C ALA A 498 0.97 0.19 -13.99
N SER A 499 2.27 0.23 -14.24
CA SER A 499 3.10 -0.97 -14.11
C SER A 499 2.97 -1.52 -12.67
N GLN A 500 3.02 -2.83 -12.54
CA GLN A 500 2.82 -3.57 -11.28
C GLN A 500 3.65 -3.02 -10.10
N ASN A 501 3.20 -3.32 -8.86
CA ASN A 501 3.88 -3.02 -7.61
C ASN A 501 3.89 -1.53 -7.24
N LEU A 502 2.74 -0.90 -7.34
CA LEU A 502 2.54 0.47 -6.92
C LEU A 502 2.56 0.54 -5.37
N VAL A 503 3.34 1.47 -4.78
CA VAL A 503 3.55 1.53 -3.32
C VAL A 503 3.25 2.88 -2.68
N VAL A 504 3.10 3.93 -3.48
CA VAL A 504 2.74 5.28 -3.02
C VAL A 504 2.23 6.12 -4.19
N MET A 505 1.32 7.04 -3.91
CA MET A 505 0.92 8.15 -4.79
C MET A 505 0.96 9.47 -4.03
N THR A 506 1.28 10.55 -4.73
CA THR A 506 1.22 11.93 -4.22
C THR A 506 1.03 12.90 -5.38
N GLU A 507 0.50 14.08 -5.10
CA GLU A 507 0.37 15.19 -6.05
C GLU A 507 1.58 16.11 -5.95
N ASN A 508 2.09 16.58 -7.08
CA ASN A 508 3.08 17.65 -7.12
C ASN A 508 2.37 19.01 -7.13
N PRO A 509 2.66 19.90 -6.17
CA PRO A 509 1.94 21.17 -6.05
C PRO A 509 2.22 22.18 -7.17
N ILE A 510 3.19 21.92 -8.06
CA ILE A 510 3.60 22.84 -9.12
C ILE A 510 3.09 22.43 -10.48
N ASP A 511 3.28 21.17 -10.89
CA ASP A 511 2.80 20.67 -12.19
C ASP A 511 1.43 20.00 -12.08
N GLU A 512 0.89 19.87 -10.87
CA GLU A 512 -0.41 19.30 -10.56
C GLU A 512 -0.61 17.89 -11.14
N CYS A 513 0.48 17.13 -11.35
CA CYS A 513 0.41 15.75 -11.77
C CYS A 513 0.40 14.80 -10.56
N ILE A 514 -0.24 13.65 -10.71
CA ILE A 514 -0.15 12.58 -9.72
C ILE A 514 1.12 11.78 -9.99
N TYR A 515 2.03 11.79 -9.00
CA TYR A 515 3.26 11.01 -9.02
C TYR A 515 3.09 9.71 -8.25
N TYR A 516 3.76 8.65 -8.69
CA TYR A 516 3.74 7.36 -8.01
C TYR A 516 5.08 6.61 -8.15
N ILE A 517 5.29 5.63 -7.27
CA ILE A 517 6.41 4.70 -7.36
C ILE A 517 5.92 3.33 -7.83
N SER A 518 6.52 2.86 -8.94
CA SER A 518 6.48 1.46 -9.34
C SER A 518 7.68 0.74 -8.73
N PHE A 519 7.42 -0.26 -7.87
CA PHE A 519 8.43 -0.98 -7.09
C PHE A 519 9.04 -2.18 -7.84
N ALA A 520 8.51 -2.56 -9.01
CA ALA A 520 8.97 -3.70 -9.79
C ALA A 520 10.39 -3.48 -10.34
N GLY A 521 11.28 -4.47 -10.15
CA GLY A 521 12.65 -4.40 -10.66
C GLY A 521 13.48 -3.29 -10.00
N ASN A 522 14.07 -2.42 -10.81
CA ASN A 522 14.58 -1.12 -10.34
C ASN A 522 13.38 -0.21 -10.15
N SER A 523 13.16 0.31 -8.94
CA SER A 523 12.01 1.18 -8.68
C SER A 523 12.06 2.42 -9.57
N GLN A 524 10.89 2.83 -10.06
CA GLN A 524 10.70 3.98 -10.93
C GLN A 524 9.80 5.01 -10.27
N VAL A 525 10.15 6.27 -10.38
CA VAL A 525 9.23 7.39 -10.16
C VAL A 525 8.58 7.72 -11.48
N ARG A 526 7.26 7.71 -11.49
CA ARG A 526 6.44 8.03 -12.66
C ARG A 526 5.40 9.09 -12.29
N ARG A 527 4.82 9.76 -13.30
CA ARG A 527 3.74 10.71 -13.10
C ARG A 527 2.64 10.54 -14.13
N ILE A 528 1.42 10.85 -13.74
CA ILE A 528 0.26 10.93 -14.63
C ILE A 528 -0.13 12.40 -14.73
N CYS A 529 -0.14 12.94 -15.97
CA CYS A 529 -0.49 14.32 -16.27
C CYS A 529 -1.59 14.38 -17.32
N PHE A 530 -2.38 15.46 -17.32
CA PHE A 530 -3.33 15.77 -18.39
C PHE A 530 -2.74 16.81 -19.34
N GLY A 531 -3.06 16.71 -20.65
CA GLY A 531 -2.60 17.66 -21.67
C GLY A 531 -1.14 17.49 -22.08
N GLY A 532 -0.44 16.47 -21.60
CA GLY A 532 0.83 16.04 -22.13
C GLY A 532 0.65 15.27 -23.44
N ASN A 533 1.69 15.30 -24.32
CA ASN A 533 1.75 14.40 -25.47
C ASN A 533 2.33 13.05 -24.98
N PRO A 534 1.52 11.99 -24.82
CA PRO A 534 2.04 10.68 -24.42
C PRO A 534 2.88 10.10 -25.54
N PRO A 535 4.01 9.43 -25.24
CA PRO A 535 4.78 8.75 -26.27
C PRO A 535 3.95 7.64 -26.92
N PRO A 536 4.17 7.37 -28.20
CA PRO A 536 3.53 6.26 -28.91
C PRO A 536 4.00 4.92 -28.33
N THR A 537 3.29 3.84 -28.64
CA THR A 537 3.69 2.46 -28.29
C THR A 537 4.18 1.75 -29.56
N ALA A 538 5.46 1.37 -29.58
CA ALA A 538 6.06 0.56 -30.62
C ALA A 538 5.77 -0.93 -30.40
N ILE A 539 5.25 -1.62 -31.42
CA ILE A 539 5.01 -3.08 -31.43
C ILE A 539 5.60 -3.68 -32.68
N ILE A 540 6.48 -4.68 -32.50
CA ILE A 540 7.08 -5.42 -33.62
C ILE A 540 6.36 -6.74 -33.82
N ASP A 541 5.74 -6.94 -34.98
CA ASP A 541 5.39 -8.26 -35.48
C ASP A 541 6.38 -8.73 -36.56
N ALA A 542 6.61 -10.04 -36.65
CA ALA A 542 7.53 -10.65 -37.62
C ALA A 542 7.03 -12.06 -37.99
N ASP A 543 6.94 -12.37 -39.28
CA ASP A 543 6.46 -13.65 -39.76
C ASP A 543 7.39 -14.81 -39.42
N LYS A 544 8.67 -14.52 -39.12
CA LYS A 544 9.69 -15.48 -38.70
C LYS A 544 10.66 -14.82 -37.72
N VAL A 545 11.11 -15.59 -36.72
CA VAL A 545 12.13 -15.13 -35.74
C VAL A 545 13.37 -16.02 -35.76
N TYR A 546 13.38 -17.10 -36.57
CA TYR A 546 14.54 -17.96 -36.76
C TYR A 546 14.46 -18.68 -38.12
N GLY A 547 15.61 -19.12 -38.63
CA GLY A 547 15.69 -19.92 -39.87
C GLY A 547 17.13 -20.07 -40.36
N PRO A 548 17.33 -20.86 -41.45
CA PRO A 548 18.64 -20.95 -42.10
C PRO A 548 19.01 -19.64 -42.81
N SER A 549 20.31 -19.34 -42.87
CA SER A 549 20.82 -18.21 -43.68
C SER A 549 20.87 -18.60 -45.18
N PRO A 550 20.45 -17.68 -46.10
CA PRO A 550 19.81 -16.37 -45.84
C PRO A 550 18.36 -16.51 -45.40
N LEU A 551 17.88 -15.61 -44.54
CA LEU A 551 16.51 -15.61 -44.03
C LEU A 551 15.81 -14.30 -44.40
N SER A 552 14.76 -14.38 -45.20
CA SER A 552 13.86 -13.26 -45.49
C SER A 552 12.75 -13.19 -44.45
N VAL A 553 12.59 -12.04 -43.78
CA VAL A 553 11.62 -11.78 -42.73
C VAL A 553 10.76 -10.57 -43.14
N ASN A 554 9.44 -10.72 -43.02
CA ASN A 554 8.50 -9.62 -43.18
C ASN A 554 8.15 -9.11 -41.77
N PHE A 555 8.38 -7.83 -41.55
CA PHE A 555 8.04 -7.15 -40.29
C PHE A 555 6.79 -6.31 -40.45
N SER A 556 6.08 -6.08 -39.36
CA SER A 556 4.96 -5.15 -39.31
C SER A 556 4.98 -4.35 -38.00
N ALA A 557 4.79 -3.05 -38.13
CA ALA A 557 4.52 -2.12 -37.03
C ALA A 557 3.03 -1.74 -36.95
N GLU A 558 2.12 -2.48 -37.61
CA GLU A 558 0.72 -2.12 -37.75
C GLU A 558 -0.02 -2.00 -36.42
N GLN A 559 0.40 -2.78 -35.43
CA GLN A 559 -0.17 -2.76 -34.08
C GLN A 559 0.39 -1.63 -33.20
N SER A 560 1.41 -0.89 -33.66
CA SER A 560 1.89 0.30 -32.97
C SER A 560 0.82 1.39 -33.00
N PHE A 561 0.63 2.07 -31.88
CA PHE A 561 -0.40 3.09 -31.74
C PHE A 561 0.11 4.26 -30.91
N ASP A 562 -0.54 5.41 -31.12
CA ASP A 562 -0.40 6.59 -30.27
C ASP A 562 -1.64 6.71 -29.39
N PRO A 563 -1.50 6.94 -28.06
CA PRO A 563 -2.63 7.08 -27.15
C PRO A 563 -3.57 8.24 -27.50
N ASP A 564 -3.04 9.32 -28.09
CA ASP A 564 -3.80 10.48 -28.54
C ASP A 564 -4.28 10.35 -30.00
N GLY A 565 -3.97 9.24 -30.65
CA GLY A 565 -4.33 8.99 -32.04
C GLY A 565 -3.54 9.82 -33.05
N GLN A 566 -2.35 10.31 -32.68
CA GLN A 566 -1.50 11.07 -33.58
C GLN A 566 -0.90 10.19 -34.70
N PRO A 567 -0.59 10.75 -35.85
CA PRO A 567 0.09 10.05 -36.93
C PRO A 567 1.49 9.58 -36.48
N LEU A 568 1.82 8.33 -36.79
CA LEU A 568 3.10 7.72 -36.42
C LEU A 568 4.08 7.70 -37.60
N THR A 569 5.35 7.87 -37.28
CA THR A 569 6.48 7.60 -38.15
C THR A 569 7.31 6.45 -37.60
N TYR A 570 7.98 5.70 -38.48
CA TYR A 570 8.65 4.45 -38.14
C TYR A 570 10.11 4.52 -38.55
N PHE A 571 10.98 3.96 -37.73
CA PHE A 571 12.40 3.77 -38.04
C PHE A 571 12.85 2.39 -37.55
N TRP A 572 13.30 1.57 -38.50
CA TRP A 572 13.82 0.24 -38.24
C TRP A 572 15.33 0.23 -38.35
N ASP A 573 16.01 -0.36 -37.38
CA ASP A 573 17.40 -0.81 -37.45
C ASP A 573 17.40 -2.32 -37.36
N PHE A 574 17.87 -3.00 -38.41
CA PHE A 574 17.85 -4.47 -38.48
C PHE A 574 19.01 -5.13 -37.73
N GLY A 575 19.94 -4.34 -37.14
CA GLY A 575 21.07 -4.84 -36.37
C GLY A 575 22.21 -5.40 -37.24
N ASP A 576 22.15 -5.23 -38.56
CA ASP A 576 23.18 -5.57 -39.52
C ASP A 576 23.79 -4.34 -40.23
N GLY A 577 23.42 -3.16 -39.77
CA GLY A 577 23.80 -1.86 -40.32
C GLY A 577 22.86 -1.33 -41.40
N THR A 578 21.77 -2.00 -41.68
CA THR A 578 20.73 -1.56 -42.62
C THR A 578 19.50 -1.06 -41.87
N THR A 579 18.74 -0.16 -42.48
CA THR A 579 17.57 0.50 -41.87
C THR A 579 16.39 0.59 -42.83
N SER A 580 15.18 0.84 -42.32
CA SER A 580 13.99 1.17 -43.10
C SER A 580 13.11 2.18 -42.36
N THR A 581 12.27 2.91 -43.11
CA THR A 581 11.22 3.80 -42.56
C THR A 581 9.81 3.33 -42.96
N ASP A 582 9.70 2.21 -43.64
CA ASP A 582 8.40 1.65 -44.01
C ASP A 582 7.66 1.11 -42.78
N LYS A 583 6.35 1.20 -42.76
CA LYS A 583 5.51 0.62 -41.69
C LYS A 583 5.61 -0.91 -41.67
N GLU A 584 5.75 -1.54 -42.85
CA GLU A 584 5.81 -2.99 -43.04
C GLU A 584 6.99 -3.39 -43.96
N PRO A 585 8.24 -3.29 -43.47
CA PRO A 585 9.40 -3.64 -44.28
C PRO A 585 9.61 -5.14 -44.39
N SER A 586 10.23 -5.57 -45.52
CA SER A 586 10.81 -6.90 -45.67
C SER A 586 12.32 -6.79 -45.67
N HIS A 587 13.01 -7.62 -44.89
CA HIS A 587 14.46 -7.63 -44.79
C HIS A 587 15.05 -9.04 -44.94
N ASN A 588 16.23 -9.11 -45.57
CA ASN A 588 16.94 -10.37 -45.81
C ASN A 588 18.23 -10.40 -44.98
N PHE A 589 18.26 -11.24 -43.95
CA PHE A 589 19.41 -11.43 -43.07
C PHE A 589 20.37 -12.46 -43.65
N GLU A 590 21.69 -12.16 -43.62
CA GLU A 590 22.75 -13.07 -44.04
C GLU A 590 23.78 -13.28 -42.93
N ALA A 591 24.05 -14.52 -42.55
CA ALA A 591 25.09 -14.88 -41.61
C ALA A 591 26.38 -15.17 -42.35
N SER A 592 27.51 -14.65 -41.82
CA SER A 592 28.85 -14.87 -42.42
C SER A 592 29.37 -16.30 -42.23
N SER A 593 28.71 -17.11 -41.44
CA SER A 593 29.07 -18.52 -41.16
C SER A 593 27.85 -19.37 -40.88
N SER A 594 28.03 -20.70 -40.78
CA SER A 594 26.96 -21.62 -40.38
C SER A 594 26.67 -21.65 -38.88
N ALA A 595 27.37 -20.86 -38.07
CA ALA A 595 27.11 -20.75 -36.62
C ALA A 595 25.82 -19.96 -36.34
N PRO A 596 25.16 -20.22 -35.22
CA PRO A 596 24.01 -19.42 -34.78
C PRO A 596 24.40 -17.93 -34.69
N THR A 597 23.67 -17.08 -35.40
CA THR A 597 23.94 -15.65 -35.47
C THR A 597 22.68 -14.87 -35.15
N PRO A 598 22.59 -14.18 -34.00
CA PRO A 598 21.46 -13.32 -33.66
C PRO A 598 21.63 -11.92 -34.25
N PHE A 599 20.52 -11.33 -34.70
CA PHE A 599 20.37 -9.93 -35.04
C PHE A 599 19.33 -9.31 -34.09
N THR A 600 19.66 -8.18 -33.47
CA THR A 600 18.72 -7.42 -32.66
C THR A 600 18.07 -6.36 -33.52
N VAL A 601 16.86 -6.62 -33.96
CA VAL A 601 16.05 -5.66 -34.70
C VAL A 601 15.42 -4.68 -33.72
N GLN A 602 15.54 -3.39 -34.02
CA GLN A 602 14.96 -2.30 -33.24
C GLN A 602 13.95 -1.54 -34.11
N LEU A 603 12.78 -1.27 -33.55
CA LEU A 603 11.79 -0.37 -34.10
C LEU A 603 11.66 0.84 -33.19
N THR A 604 11.91 2.02 -33.70
CA THR A 604 11.60 3.29 -33.07
C THR A 604 10.37 3.89 -33.76
N VAL A 605 9.33 4.20 -32.98
CA VAL A 605 8.11 4.87 -33.43
C VAL A 605 8.09 6.26 -32.85
N ALA A 606 7.81 7.28 -33.66
CA ALA A 606 7.67 8.66 -33.22
C ALA A 606 6.30 9.22 -33.65
N ASP A 607 5.70 10.03 -32.78
CA ASP A 607 4.49 10.78 -33.06
C ASP A 607 4.77 12.11 -33.76
N SER A 608 3.73 12.90 -34.06
CA SER A 608 3.85 14.20 -34.75
C SER A 608 4.40 15.32 -33.84
N ALA A 609 4.40 15.15 -32.53
CA ALA A 609 4.94 16.11 -31.56
C ALA A 609 6.40 15.82 -31.17
N GLY A 610 6.93 14.66 -31.56
CA GLY A 610 8.33 14.28 -31.39
C GLY A 610 8.61 13.32 -30.25
N GLU A 611 7.58 12.82 -29.52
CA GLU A 611 7.76 11.76 -28.55
C GLU A 611 8.02 10.43 -29.25
N VAL A 612 8.85 9.57 -28.62
CA VAL A 612 9.32 8.32 -29.21
C VAL A 612 9.21 7.14 -28.28
N HIS A 613 8.94 5.96 -28.84
CA HIS A 613 9.09 4.68 -28.12
C HIS A 613 9.83 3.66 -28.98
N THR A 614 10.59 2.76 -28.33
CA THR A 614 11.43 1.78 -29.01
C THR A 614 11.12 0.37 -28.53
N ALA A 615 10.92 -0.55 -29.46
CA ALA A 615 10.80 -1.99 -29.21
C ALA A 615 11.94 -2.75 -29.85
N THR A 616 12.29 -3.94 -29.31
CA THR A 616 13.32 -4.79 -29.87
C THR A 616 12.83 -6.21 -30.09
N LYS A 617 13.34 -6.90 -31.12
CA LYS A 617 13.07 -8.32 -31.42
C LYS A 617 14.33 -9.01 -31.95
N ILE A 618 14.61 -10.20 -31.43
CA ILE A 618 15.77 -10.98 -31.88
C ILE A 618 15.38 -11.88 -33.03
N ILE A 619 16.12 -11.79 -34.15
CA ILE A 619 16.06 -12.72 -35.29
C ILE A 619 17.30 -13.58 -35.25
N SER A 620 17.16 -14.91 -35.24
CA SER A 620 18.27 -15.84 -35.04
C SER A 620 18.46 -16.74 -36.27
N LEU A 621 19.58 -16.55 -36.97
CA LEU A 621 19.96 -17.37 -38.13
C LEU A 621 20.71 -18.62 -37.69
N ASN A 622 20.55 -19.72 -38.46
CA ASN A 622 21.24 -21.00 -38.24
C ASN A 622 21.03 -21.55 -36.82
N ASN A 623 19.99 -21.09 -36.12
CA ASN A 623 19.57 -21.57 -34.81
C ASN A 623 18.22 -22.26 -34.94
N THR A 624 18.18 -23.57 -34.66
CA THR A 624 16.95 -24.32 -34.65
C THR A 624 16.51 -24.46 -33.18
N PRO A 625 15.30 -24.04 -32.82
CA PRO A 625 14.83 -24.23 -31.47
C PRO A 625 14.79 -25.70 -31.09
N PRO A 626 15.10 -26.07 -29.85
CA PRO A 626 15.03 -27.44 -29.39
C PRO A 626 13.57 -27.92 -29.44
N ASN A 627 13.36 -29.15 -29.98
CA ASN A 627 12.07 -29.82 -29.81
C ASN A 627 11.95 -30.33 -28.37
N VAL A 628 11.08 -29.70 -27.61
CA VAL A 628 10.76 -30.17 -26.26
C VAL A 628 9.64 -31.19 -26.35
N PHE A 629 9.95 -32.44 -26.06
CA PHE A 629 8.95 -33.49 -25.85
C PHE A 629 8.70 -33.59 -24.34
N ILE A 630 7.50 -33.29 -23.91
CA ILE A 630 7.05 -33.62 -22.55
C ILE A 630 6.51 -35.05 -22.64
N ASP A 631 7.33 -36.04 -22.26
CA ASP A 631 6.82 -37.37 -21.99
C ASP A 631 5.90 -37.30 -20.78
N SER A 632 4.68 -37.78 -20.92
CA SER A 632 3.73 -37.85 -19.82
C SER A 632 4.37 -38.63 -18.68
N MET A 633 4.57 -38.02 -17.51
CA MET A 633 4.98 -38.74 -16.30
C MET A 633 3.84 -39.67 -15.90
N GLU A 634 4.02 -40.96 -16.14
CA GLU A 634 3.10 -42.03 -15.66
C GLU A 634 3.27 -42.35 -14.16
N ASP A 635 4.13 -41.61 -13.43
CA ASP A 635 4.39 -41.88 -12.01
C ASP A 635 3.98 -40.72 -11.12
N SER A 636 2.83 -40.86 -10.47
CA SER A 636 2.28 -39.95 -9.47
C SER A 636 3.03 -39.96 -8.11
N SER A 637 4.15 -40.71 -8.01
CA SER A 637 4.91 -40.88 -6.75
C SER A 637 5.93 -39.79 -6.46
N LEU A 638 6.12 -38.80 -7.36
CA LEU A 638 7.13 -37.72 -7.20
C LEU A 638 6.63 -36.43 -6.56
N TYR A 639 5.39 -36.39 -6.07
CA TYR A 639 4.82 -35.17 -5.41
C TYR A 639 4.55 -35.33 -3.92
N THR A 640 5.27 -36.22 -3.24
CA THR A 640 5.24 -36.32 -1.78
C THR A 640 6.63 -36.03 -1.21
N THR A 641 6.99 -34.76 -1.09
CA THR A 641 7.87 -34.25 -0.01
C THR A 641 7.58 -32.74 0.16
#